data_035fee346e231788c3c856e579e5755d
#
_entry.id   035fee346e231788c3c856e579e5755d
#
_cell.length_a   1.000
_cell.length_b   1.000
_cell.length_c   1.000
_cell.angle_alpha   90.00
_cell.angle_beta   90.00
_cell.angle_gamma   90.00
#
_symmetry.space_group_name_H-M   'P 1'
#
loop_
_entity.id
_entity.type
_entity.pdbx_description
1 polymer ?
#
loop_
_entity_poly.entity_id
_entity_poly.type
_entity_poly.pdbx_seq_one_letter_code
_entity_poly.pdbx_strand_id
1 'polypeptide(L)'
;MNNKTTLPERKKTSLSFSMIPMSLLSLMIVGMLALSLSSCNEGPDYKRPSMDIPSTFRSAGEAFLMPNKEDVKEHLGDLFWWQYFQDDVLKDLIATAIVQNYDLKMASERILEYQARVGLARASQFPTAGASGNFQTVKVSEVGPTPFQPGGVNNTYSSSLGILVSYEADFWGKFSKATQAARATLLATEEGRNVTLMTLVSSVASAYITLRELDLELEIARQTLESRKISLNLVTARQEGGVATMMDVDQAKSLYLDAQKTITQIEEQIMLQENIISNLIGESPRPMPRGRPLTEQISTEPIPVGLPSSLLLNRPDIRKAEATLIAANANIGVARAAYYPQITLTGFGGVQSKQLANLFSARSYNWSLAADILQPIFNAGQIRSNVAITESQQRQAVISYQQTIQNSFKDVSDALISFQKGSLYQKQQQEYTDTLADQSYLAKLRYEGGVSSYLEVLDTERQYFQAELELAQAKGNLFQSLISLYKSLGGGWKQSSDMPKPPQPFPSASETTEAEPGSTTDATQASPAPSGQVTETPPTPGKVIRKAPAVPIIETTQISPTPSREAIKVSPTPSREVKQATPSPSKEATKASPAAGKEVKKPSPSPSKGATKASPAAGREAKKPTPSPSKGAKASPTPGR
;
A
#
# COMPACT_ATOMS: atom_id res chain seq x y z
N MET A 1 111.12 24.04 20.00
CA MET A 1 110.18 25.21 19.92
C MET A 1 108.80 24.68 19.85
N ASN A 2 108.11 24.84 20.94
CA ASN A 2 106.72 24.34 21.14
C ASN A 2 105.67 25.23 20.44
N ASN A 3 104.74 24.64 19.70
CA ASN A 3 103.50 25.31 19.37
C ASN A 3 102.30 24.38 19.69
N LYS A 4 101.67 24.66 20.78
CA LYS A 4 100.35 24.04 21.20
C LYS A 4 99.23 24.74 20.47
N THR A 5 98.49 24.01 19.61
CA THR A 5 97.25 24.50 19.02
C THR A 5 96.12 24.01 19.87
N THR A 6 95.42 24.93 20.50
CA THR A 6 94.22 24.72 21.28
C THR A 6 92.98 24.58 20.37
N LEU A 7 92.23 23.47 20.49
CA LEU A 7 90.93 23.25 19.86
C LEU A 7 89.79 23.96 20.67
N PRO A 8 88.74 24.53 20.04
CA PRO A 8 87.67 25.18 20.74
C PRO A 8 86.66 24.18 21.29
N GLU A 9 86.20 24.39 22.52
CA GLU A 9 85.12 23.66 23.22
C GLU A 9 83.76 23.74 22.46
N ARG A 10 83.20 22.57 22.18
CA ARG A 10 81.84 22.40 21.69
C ARG A 10 80.88 22.63 22.85
N LYS A 11 80.13 23.73 22.83
CA LYS A 11 79.00 23.97 23.69
C LYS A 11 77.87 22.91 23.39
N LYS A 12 77.60 22.06 24.37
CA LYS A 12 76.41 21.20 24.40
C LYS A 12 75.22 22.04 24.68
N THR A 13 74.36 22.40 23.66
CA THR A 13 73.05 22.90 23.82
C THR A 13 72.16 21.71 24.13
N SER A 14 71.77 21.56 25.42
CA SER A 14 70.70 20.63 25.83
C SER A 14 69.39 21.22 25.42
N LEU A 15 68.72 20.63 24.39
CA LEU A 15 67.29 20.85 24.10
C LEU A 15 66.52 20.22 25.26
N SER A 16 66.07 21.04 26.19
CA SER A 16 65.05 20.63 27.16
C SER A 16 63.76 20.45 26.42
N PHE A 17 63.38 19.20 26.17
CA PHE A 17 62.04 18.83 25.73
C PHE A 17 61.08 19.08 26.91
N SER A 18 60.40 20.22 26.90
CA SER A 18 59.38 20.55 27.89
C SER A 18 58.26 19.54 27.75
N MET A 19 58.15 18.60 28.69
CA MET A 19 57.02 17.69 28.80
C MET A 19 55.77 18.54 29.04
N ILE A 20 54.84 18.58 28.04
CA ILE A 20 53.53 19.16 28.18
C ILE A 20 52.85 18.40 29.32
N PRO A 21 52.44 19.09 30.40
CA PRO A 21 51.82 18.41 31.53
C PRO A 21 50.54 17.67 31.07
N MET A 22 50.39 16.42 31.50
CA MET A 22 49.26 15.54 31.16
C MET A 22 47.89 16.17 31.38
N SER A 23 47.80 17.18 32.28
CA SER A 23 46.58 17.98 32.52
C SER A 23 46.23 18.91 31.35
N LEU A 24 47.18 19.45 30.60
CA LEU A 24 46.93 20.24 29.39
C LEU A 24 46.50 19.36 28.19
N LEU A 25 47.03 18.14 28.09
CA LEU A 25 46.61 17.20 27.09
C LEU A 25 45.16 16.69 27.34
N SER A 26 44.80 16.45 28.61
CA SER A 26 43.42 16.09 28.99
C SER A 26 42.46 17.24 28.77
N LEU A 27 42.83 18.50 29.04
CA LEU A 27 42.02 19.66 28.77
C LEU A 27 41.83 19.92 27.26
N MET A 28 42.87 19.69 26.44
CA MET A 28 42.74 19.72 24.98
C MET A 28 41.81 18.65 24.45
N ILE A 29 41.89 17.43 24.99
CA ILE A 29 40.99 16.33 24.60
C ILE A 29 39.55 16.61 25.01
N VAL A 30 39.31 17.14 26.21
CA VAL A 30 37.96 17.57 26.69
C VAL A 30 37.48 18.78 25.89
N GLY A 31 38.35 19.73 25.53
CA GLY A 31 38.00 20.88 24.69
C GLY A 31 37.67 20.45 23.24
N MET A 32 38.40 19.50 22.67
CA MET A 32 38.11 18.90 21.36
C MET A 32 36.83 18.09 21.39
N LEU A 33 36.56 17.36 22.49
CA LEU A 33 35.30 16.65 22.71
C LEU A 33 34.11 17.61 22.85
N ALA A 34 34.29 18.78 23.50
CA ALA A 34 33.26 19.80 23.66
C ALA A 34 32.97 20.57 22.34
N LEU A 35 33.98 20.81 21.52
CA LEU A 35 33.82 21.39 20.17
C LEU A 35 33.18 20.41 19.17
N SER A 36 33.23 19.10 19.40
CA SER A 36 32.56 18.10 18.57
C SER A 36 31.07 17.97 18.83
N LEU A 37 30.50 18.63 19.84
CA LEU A 37 29.08 18.68 20.13
C LEU A 37 28.28 19.61 19.17
N SER A 38 28.94 20.47 18.41
CA SER A 38 28.38 21.13 17.23
C SER A 38 28.61 20.24 16.00
N SER A 39 27.92 19.12 15.92
CA SER A 39 27.88 18.24 14.74
C SER A 39 27.57 19.07 13.50
N CYS A 40 28.58 19.26 12.62
CA CYS A 40 28.36 19.75 11.26
C CYS A 40 27.56 18.69 10.52
N ASN A 41 26.25 18.83 10.56
CA ASN A 41 25.32 17.88 9.94
C ASN A 41 25.31 18.13 8.43
N GLU A 42 26.13 17.38 7.68
CA GLU A 42 26.27 17.52 6.24
C GLU A 42 25.05 16.96 5.52
N GLY A 43 24.37 17.80 4.75
CA GLY A 43 23.22 17.42 3.92
C GLY A 43 22.17 18.50 3.86
N PRO A 44 21.32 18.52 2.83
CA PRO A 44 20.25 19.50 2.72
C PRO A 44 19.17 19.23 3.77
N ASP A 45 18.68 20.28 4.40
CA ASP A 45 17.48 20.19 5.23
C ASP A 45 16.25 19.92 4.35
N TYR A 46 15.38 19.04 4.83
CA TYR A 46 14.14 18.77 4.13
C TYR A 46 13.25 20.02 4.14
N LYS A 47 12.77 20.39 2.95
CA LYS A 47 11.72 21.39 2.75
C LYS A 47 10.63 20.75 1.90
N ARG A 48 9.37 20.87 2.36
CA ARG A 48 8.23 20.36 1.58
C ARG A 48 8.17 21.11 0.26
N PRO A 49 8.15 20.40 -0.89
CA PRO A 49 8.00 21.05 -2.19
C PRO A 49 6.66 21.82 -2.25
N SER A 50 6.70 23.05 -2.76
CA SER A 50 5.48 23.81 -3.05
C SER A 50 4.76 23.19 -4.23
N MET A 51 3.45 23.06 -4.13
CA MET A 51 2.56 22.58 -5.19
C MET A 51 1.48 23.63 -5.43
N ASP A 52 1.09 23.80 -6.68
CA ASP A 52 -0.10 24.55 -7.03
C ASP A 52 -1.33 23.68 -6.78
N ILE A 53 -2.10 24.03 -5.76
CA ILE A 53 -3.29 23.28 -5.33
C ILE A 53 -4.51 24.04 -5.84
N PRO A 54 -5.39 23.40 -6.64
CA PRO A 54 -6.61 24.04 -7.09
C PRO A 54 -7.48 24.42 -5.88
N SER A 55 -8.18 25.56 -5.96
CA SER A 55 -9.07 26.03 -4.89
C SER A 55 -10.33 25.16 -4.73
N THR A 56 -10.75 24.50 -5.83
CA THR A 56 -11.94 23.63 -5.87
C THR A 56 -11.68 22.40 -6.70
N PHE A 57 -12.40 21.31 -6.44
CA PHE A 57 -12.38 20.14 -7.30
C PHE A 57 -13.12 20.39 -8.60
N ARG A 58 -12.63 19.83 -9.71
CA ARG A 58 -13.35 19.82 -10.97
C ARG A 58 -14.67 19.10 -10.79
N SER A 59 -15.77 19.69 -11.27
CA SER A 59 -17.12 19.12 -11.16
C SER A 59 -17.71 19.10 -9.74
N ALA A 60 -17.11 19.76 -8.76
CA ALA A 60 -17.81 20.14 -7.56
C ALA A 60 -18.87 21.20 -7.94
N GLY A 61 -20.05 20.77 -8.40
CA GLY A 61 -21.18 21.65 -8.64
C GLY A 61 -21.65 22.31 -7.34
N GLU A 62 -22.51 23.33 -7.45
CA GLU A 62 -23.03 24.10 -6.30
C GLU A 62 -23.66 23.19 -5.21
N ALA A 63 -24.16 22.01 -5.55
CA ALA A 63 -24.68 21.02 -4.60
C ALA A 63 -23.63 20.39 -3.69
N PHE A 64 -22.32 20.44 -4.08
CA PHE A 64 -21.19 19.96 -3.28
C PHE A 64 -20.34 21.10 -2.72
N LEU A 65 -20.59 22.33 -3.16
CA LEU A 65 -20.06 23.54 -2.56
C LEU A 65 -20.94 23.82 -1.33
N MET A 66 -20.32 23.78 -0.17
CA MET A 66 -20.92 24.01 1.13
C MET A 66 -22.09 24.99 1.16
N PRO A 67 -23.23 24.61 1.71
CA PRO A 67 -24.10 25.60 2.31
C PRO A 67 -23.35 26.13 3.54
N ASN A 68 -22.96 27.38 3.53
CA ASN A 68 -22.31 28.13 4.62
C ASN A 68 -21.16 27.39 5.37
N LYS A 69 -20.01 28.03 5.36
CA LYS A 69 -18.75 27.59 6.02
C LYS A 69 -18.86 27.25 7.50
N GLU A 70 -19.97 27.60 8.14
CA GLU A 70 -20.19 27.49 9.60
C GLU A 70 -21.00 26.27 10.02
N ASP A 71 -21.71 25.58 9.11
CA ASP A 71 -22.64 24.50 9.46
C ASP A 71 -22.11 23.07 9.23
N VAL A 72 -20.96 22.92 8.57
CA VAL A 72 -20.38 21.58 8.29
C VAL A 72 -19.39 21.20 9.37
N LYS A 73 -19.85 20.42 10.34
CA LYS A 73 -19.01 19.91 11.43
C LYS A 73 -18.03 18.82 11.00
N GLU A 74 -18.35 18.05 9.97
CA GLU A 74 -17.49 16.92 9.54
C GLU A 74 -17.54 16.77 8.01
N HIS A 75 -16.36 16.58 7.38
CA HIS A 75 -16.23 16.25 5.98
C HIS A 75 -16.31 14.74 5.77
N LEU A 76 -16.78 14.28 4.61
CA LEU A 76 -16.92 12.86 4.30
C LEU A 76 -15.63 12.05 4.56
N GLY A 77 -14.47 12.57 4.20
CA GLY A 77 -13.18 11.91 4.45
C GLY A 77 -12.74 11.87 5.92
N ASP A 78 -13.43 12.60 6.80
CA ASP A 78 -13.15 12.62 8.24
C ASP A 78 -14.01 11.64 9.03
N LEU A 79 -15.13 11.19 8.44
CA LEU A 79 -16.02 10.19 9.05
C LEU A 79 -15.30 8.85 9.20
N PHE A 80 -15.55 8.19 10.31
CA PHE A 80 -15.15 6.81 10.49
C PHE A 80 -16.00 5.89 9.62
N TRP A 81 -15.43 4.78 9.12
CA TRP A 81 -16.13 3.86 8.24
C TRP A 81 -17.42 3.28 8.87
N TRP A 82 -17.49 3.06 10.18
CA TRP A 82 -18.67 2.57 10.88
C TRP A 82 -19.76 3.62 11.09
N GLN A 83 -19.43 4.89 10.92
CA GLN A 83 -20.41 5.98 10.87
C GLN A 83 -20.97 6.14 9.45
N TYR A 84 -20.12 5.91 8.45
CA TYR A 84 -20.49 6.04 7.05
C TYR A 84 -21.36 4.88 6.56
N PHE A 85 -20.96 3.63 6.82
CA PHE A 85 -21.74 2.45 6.47
C PHE A 85 -22.80 2.17 7.54
N GLN A 86 -24.06 2.01 7.13
CA GLN A 86 -25.17 1.84 8.06
C GLN A 86 -25.61 0.39 8.22
N ASP A 87 -25.21 -0.52 7.33
CA ASP A 87 -25.51 -1.94 7.38
C ASP A 87 -24.61 -2.64 8.42
N ASP A 88 -25.20 -3.25 9.43
CA ASP A 88 -24.49 -3.86 10.54
C ASP A 88 -23.71 -5.11 10.08
N VAL A 89 -24.25 -5.89 9.10
CA VAL A 89 -23.54 -7.02 8.49
C VAL A 89 -22.28 -6.54 7.77
N LEU A 90 -22.37 -5.44 7.02
CA LEU A 90 -21.20 -4.84 6.38
C LEU A 90 -20.16 -4.37 7.41
N LYS A 91 -20.59 -3.77 8.51
CA LYS A 91 -19.69 -3.36 9.60
C LYS A 91 -18.95 -4.54 10.20
N ASP A 92 -19.66 -5.65 10.43
CA ASP A 92 -19.09 -6.88 10.98
C ASP A 92 -18.07 -7.52 10.02
N LEU A 93 -18.37 -7.54 8.71
CA LEU A 93 -17.45 -8.03 7.69
C LEU A 93 -16.17 -7.17 7.63
N ILE A 94 -16.31 -5.83 7.67
CA ILE A 94 -15.16 -4.92 7.69
C ILE A 94 -14.34 -5.11 8.98
N ALA A 95 -15.00 -5.20 10.16
CA ALA A 95 -14.31 -5.42 11.42
C ALA A 95 -13.55 -6.76 11.42
N THR A 96 -14.15 -7.82 10.88
CA THR A 96 -13.51 -9.14 10.70
C THR A 96 -12.30 -9.03 9.76
N ALA A 97 -12.46 -8.36 8.62
CA ALA A 97 -11.39 -8.16 7.65
C ALA A 97 -10.18 -7.43 8.29
N ILE A 98 -10.42 -6.38 9.08
CA ILE A 98 -9.34 -5.62 9.75
C ILE A 98 -8.51 -6.51 10.69
N VAL A 99 -9.12 -7.52 11.32
CA VAL A 99 -8.43 -8.42 12.25
C VAL A 99 -7.78 -9.60 11.52
N GLN A 100 -8.43 -10.15 10.49
CA GLN A 100 -8.06 -11.43 9.91
C GLN A 100 -7.35 -11.34 8.56
N ASN A 101 -7.49 -10.25 7.82
CA ASN A 101 -6.90 -10.10 6.48
C ASN A 101 -5.38 -10.25 6.50
N TYR A 102 -4.85 -11.09 5.60
CA TYR A 102 -3.43 -11.42 5.54
C TYR A 102 -2.57 -10.25 5.03
N ASP A 103 -3.05 -9.42 4.10
CA ASP A 103 -2.29 -8.28 3.59
C ASP A 103 -2.08 -7.24 4.69
N LEU A 104 -3.10 -7.01 5.53
CA LEU A 104 -2.99 -6.10 6.66
C LEU A 104 -2.07 -6.65 7.76
N LYS A 105 -2.10 -7.96 8.02
CA LYS A 105 -1.15 -8.64 8.92
C LYS A 105 0.28 -8.50 8.40
N MET A 106 0.52 -8.78 7.11
CA MET A 106 1.84 -8.59 6.49
C MET A 106 2.31 -7.13 6.56
N ALA A 107 1.41 -6.16 6.35
CA ALA A 107 1.75 -4.75 6.48
C ALA A 107 2.13 -4.38 7.93
N SER A 108 1.50 -5.01 8.93
CA SER A 108 1.83 -4.82 10.34
C SER A 108 3.19 -5.43 10.70
N GLU A 109 3.51 -6.64 10.22
CA GLU A 109 4.83 -7.27 10.40
C GLU A 109 5.96 -6.45 9.72
N ARG A 110 5.69 -5.82 8.58
CA ARG A 110 6.65 -4.91 7.95
C ARG A 110 7.00 -3.72 8.84
N ILE A 111 6.06 -3.20 9.62
CA ILE A 111 6.37 -2.13 10.59
C ILE A 111 7.39 -2.61 11.62
N LEU A 112 7.23 -3.84 12.17
CA LEU A 112 8.19 -4.43 13.12
C LEU A 112 9.57 -4.64 12.47
N GLU A 113 9.62 -5.09 11.21
CA GLU A 113 10.86 -5.18 10.44
C GLU A 113 11.56 -3.81 10.35
N TYR A 114 10.83 -2.77 9.96
CA TYR A 114 11.43 -1.44 9.79
C TYR A 114 11.78 -0.78 11.13
N GLN A 115 11.09 -1.09 12.22
CA GLN A 115 11.50 -0.71 13.58
C GLN A 115 12.85 -1.34 13.93
N ALA A 116 13.03 -2.62 13.64
CA ALA A 116 14.33 -3.29 13.83
C ALA A 116 15.42 -2.68 12.94
N ARG A 117 15.12 -2.29 11.71
CA ARG A 117 16.07 -1.58 10.81
C ARG A 117 16.46 -0.21 11.35
N VAL A 118 15.55 0.53 12.01
CA VAL A 118 15.90 1.76 12.75
C VAL A 118 16.85 1.45 13.89
N GLY A 119 16.62 0.36 14.64
CA GLY A 119 17.53 -0.12 15.67
C GLY A 119 18.92 -0.41 15.10
N LEU A 120 19.00 -1.10 13.97
CA LEU A 120 20.26 -1.42 13.27
C LEU A 120 21.01 -0.15 12.82
N ALA A 121 20.30 0.80 12.19
CA ALA A 121 20.90 2.07 11.76
C ALA A 121 21.41 2.89 12.97
N ARG A 122 20.67 2.89 14.07
CA ARG A 122 21.07 3.57 15.32
C ARG A 122 22.25 2.87 15.99
N ALA A 123 22.36 1.56 15.91
CA ALA A 123 23.46 0.80 16.53
C ALA A 123 24.83 1.25 15.97
N SER A 124 24.90 1.69 14.70
CA SER A 124 26.13 2.23 14.10
C SER A 124 26.63 3.55 14.74
N GLN A 125 25.79 4.22 15.55
CA GLN A 125 26.17 5.41 16.33
C GLN A 125 26.89 5.07 17.65
N PHE A 126 27.03 3.80 17.99
CA PHE A 126 27.59 3.35 19.26
C PHE A 126 28.81 2.45 19.02
N PRO A 127 29.72 2.38 20.01
CA PRO A 127 30.85 1.43 19.95
C PRO A 127 30.36 -0.01 19.87
N THR A 128 31.09 -0.82 19.10
CA THR A 128 30.94 -2.27 19.07
C THR A 128 32.03 -2.93 19.90
N ALA A 129 31.70 -3.96 20.66
CA ALA A 129 32.66 -4.75 21.43
C ALA A 129 32.51 -6.23 21.07
N GLY A 130 33.63 -6.89 20.81
CA GLY A 130 33.67 -8.31 20.48
C GLY A 130 34.81 -9.02 21.21
N ALA A 131 34.58 -10.27 21.60
CA ALA A 131 35.67 -11.14 22.07
C ALA A 131 36.34 -11.81 20.85
N SER A 132 37.65 -11.81 20.82
CA SER A 132 38.45 -12.47 19.77
C SER A 132 39.48 -13.41 20.35
N GLY A 133 39.58 -14.61 19.78
CA GLY A 133 40.66 -15.55 20.07
C GLY A 133 41.37 -15.92 18.77
N ASN A 134 42.68 -15.83 18.77
CA ASN A 134 43.52 -16.21 17.63
C ASN A 134 44.63 -17.15 18.08
N PHE A 135 44.76 -18.27 17.39
CA PHE A 135 45.85 -19.22 17.53
C PHE A 135 46.50 -19.40 16.18
N GLN A 136 47.72 -18.91 16.04
CA GLN A 136 48.43 -18.89 14.78
C GLN A 136 49.80 -19.56 14.91
N THR A 137 50.16 -20.40 13.95
CA THR A 137 51.50 -20.92 13.76
C THR A 137 52.00 -20.51 12.38
N VAL A 138 53.13 -19.81 12.31
CA VAL A 138 53.71 -19.36 11.06
C VAL A 138 55.12 -19.97 10.96
N LYS A 139 55.38 -20.69 9.87
CA LYS A 139 56.73 -21.07 9.46
C LYS A 139 57.22 -20.08 8.41
N VAL A 140 58.28 -19.34 8.73
CA VAL A 140 58.88 -18.40 7.79
C VAL A 140 59.81 -19.18 6.83
N SER A 141 59.71 -18.87 5.52
CA SER A 141 60.56 -19.48 4.49
C SER A 141 62.00 -19.04 4.63
N GLU A 142 62.93 -19.96 4.57
CA GLU A 142 64.34 -19.69 4.65
C GLU A 142 64.92 -19.01 3.37
N VAL A 143 64.19 -19.17 2.27
CA VAL A 143 64.52 -18.58 0.94
C VAL A 143 63.47 -17.49 0.54
N GLY A 144 62.68 -17.01 1.46
CA GLY A 144 61.68 -15.96 1.24
C GLY A 144 62.29 -14.55 1.19
N PRO A 145 61.47 -13.52 0.89
CA PRO A 145 61.89 -12.13 0.77
C PRO A 145 62.37 -11.50 2.11
N THR A 146 62.00 -12.09 3.23
CA THR A 146 62.52 -11.67 4.56
C THR A 146 63.79 -12.43 4.88
N PRO A 147 64.91 -11.73 5.16
CA PRO A 147 66.15 -12.38 5.50
C PRO A 147 66.01 -13.26 6.74
N PHE A 148 66.26 -14.56 6.60
CA PHE A 148 66.30 -15.49 7.71
C PHE A 148 67.73 -15.40 8.37
N GLN A 149 67.77 -15.14 9.68
CA GLN A 149 69.07 -15.19 10.38
C GLN A 149 69.44 -16.64 10.70
N PRO A 150 70.64 -17.12 10.33
CA PRO A 150 71.13 -18.44 10.69
C PRO A 150 71.10 -18.66 12.21
N GLY A 151 70.40 -19.71 12.65
CA GLY A 151 70.13 -19.98 14.08
C GLY A 151 68.80 -19.42 14.66
N GLY A 152 68.01 -18.72 13.84
CA GLY A 152 66.69 -18.24 14.24
C GLY A 152 65.63 -19.33 14.27
N VAL A 153 64.49 -19.07 14.94
CA VAL A 153 63.36 -20.01 15.06
C VAL A 153 62.47 -19.88 13.83
N ASN A 154 62.43 -20.91 12.98
CA ASN A 154 61.61 -20.92 11.76
C ASN A 154 60.10 -20.93 12.04
N ASN A 155 59.67 -21.42 13.21
CA ASN A 155 58.28 -21.51 13.60
C ASN A 155 57.96 -20.48 14.67
N THR A 156 57.03 -19.61 14.40
CA THR A 156 56.48 -18.64 15.37
C THR A 156 55.07 -19.07 15.75
N TYR A 157 54.89 -19.28 17.04
CA TYR A 157 53.54 -19.52 17.62
C TYR A 157 53.04 -18.22 18.21
N SER A 158 51.75 -17.93 18.01
CA SER A 158 51.09 -16.79 18.62
C SER A 158 49.67 -17.21 19.05
N SER A 159 49.37 -16.99 20.30
CA SER A 159 48.08 -17.23 20.89
C SER A 159 47.61 -15.92 21.51
N SER A 160 46.42 -15.43 21.17
CA SER A 160 45.86 -14.23 21.76
C SER A 160 44.38 -14.46 22.07
N LEU A 161 43.93 -13.88 23.18
CA LEU A 161 42.55 -13.83 23.59
C LEU A 161 42.26 -12.46 24.18
N GLY A 162 41.21 -11.80 23.75
CA GLY A 162 40.92 -10.46 24.24
C GLY A 162 39.58 -9.88 23.77
N ILE A 163 39.33 -8.69 24.21
CA ILE A 163 38.14 -7.88 23.81
C ILE A 163 38.66 -6.78 22.88
N LEU A 164 38.03 -6.68 21.72
CA LEU A 164 38.20 -5.61 20.75
C LEU A 164 36.99 -4.68 20.81
N VAL A 165 37.27 -3.38 20.94
CA VAL A 165 36.23 -2.32 20.86
C VAL A 165 36.54 -1.48 19.64
N SER A 166 35.52 -1.17 18.83
CA SER A 166 35.63 -0.28 17.68
C SER A 166 34.48 0.72 17.65
N TYR A 167 34.79 1.97 17.37
CA TYR A 167 33.87 3.07 17.28
C TYR A 167 34.26 4.05 16.18
N GLU A 168 33.37 4.26 15.19
CA GLU A 168 33.54 5.33 14.19
C GLU A 168 32.78 6.58 14.69
N ALA A 169 33.53 7.66 14.92
CA ALA A 169 32.97 8.90 15.46
C ALA A 169 32.17 9.66 14.36
N ASP A 170 30.92 9.96 14.63
CA ASP A 170 29.98 10.57 13.65
C ASP A 170 30.08 12.10 13.62
N PHE A 171 31.26 12.66 13.32
CA PHE A 171 31.45 14.11 13.25
C PHE A 171 30.67 14.76 12.09
N TRP A 172 30.47 14.04 11.00
CA TRP A 172 29.87 14.54 9.77
C TRP A 172 28.40 14.14 9.60
N GLY A 173 27.82 13.48 10.60
CA GLY A 173 26.42 13.09 10.62
C GLY A 173 26.06 11.91 9.70
N LYS A 174 27.02 11.10 9.25
CA LYS A 174 26.81 9.91 8.42
C LYS A 174 25.79 8.96 9.04
N PHE A 175 26.02 8.53 10.27
CA PHE A 175 25.12 7.58 10.97
C PHE A 175 23.86 8.25 11.51
N SER A 176 23.96 9.53 11.89
CA SER A 176 22.82 10.34 12.27
C SER A 176 21.82 10.49 11.11
N LYS A 177 22.31 10.84 9.91
CA LYS A 177 21.49 10.93 8.69
C LYS A 177 20.95 9.56 8.23
N ALA A 178 21.75 8.49 8.35
CA ALA A 178 21.28 7.14 8.08
C ALA A 178 20.12 6.74 9.02
N THR A 179 20.23 7.09 10.31
CA THR A 179 19.16 6.86 11.28
C THR A 179 17.90 7.71 10.96
N GLN A 180 18.10 8.96 10.53
CA GLN A 180 17.00 9.82 10.06
C GLN A 180 16.30 9.22 8.84
N ALA A 181 17.05 8.73 7.86
CA ALA A 181 16.52 8.04 6.68
C ALA A 181 15.73 6.78 7.07
N ALA A 182 16.27 5.96 7.99
CA ALA A 182 15.60 4.76 8.47
C ALA A 182 14.28 5.09 9.20
N ARG A 183 14.24 6.13 10.05
CA ARG A 183 13.01 6.60 10.72
C ARG A 183 11.96 7.11 9.73
N ALA A 184 12.37 7.86 8.71
CA ALA A 184 11.47 8.34 7.67
C ALA A 184 10.92 7.16 6.84
N THR A 185 11.73 6.12 6.59
CA THR A 185 11.28 4.90 5.92
C THR A 185 10.31 4.09 6.80
N LEU A 186 10.52 4.05 8.12
CA LEU A 186 9.56 3.47 9.05
C LEU A 186 8.22 4.21 8.98
N LEU A 187 8.22 5.54 9.03
CA LEU A 187 7.00 6.35 8.88
C LEU A 187 6.30 6.07 7.54
N ALA A 188 7.06 5.97 6.44
CA ALA A 188 6.50 5.60 5.14
C ALA A 188 5.85 4.20 5.16
N THR A 189 6.37 3.27 5.97
CA THR A 189 5.83 1.91 6.13
C THR A 189 4.54 1.93 6.98
N GLU A 190 4.49 2.73 8.03
CA GLU A 190 3.30 2.96 8.85
C GLU A 190 2.16 3.54 8.01
N GLU A 191 2.44 4.57 7.21
CA GLU A 191 1.46 5.12 6.27
C GLU A 191 1.10 4.11 5.16
N GLY A 192 2.02 3.25 4.77
CA GLY A 192 1.76 2.12 3.87
C GLY A 192 0.72 1.14 4.41
N ARG A 193 0.76 0.84 5.73
CA ARG A 193 -0.27 0.05 6.40
C ARG A 193 -1.63 0.76 6.36
N ASN A 194 -1.66 2.08 6.57
CA ASN A 194 -2.88 2.88 6.50
C ASN A 194 -3.48 2.87 5.10
N VAL A 195 -2.66 2.91 4.04
CA VAL A 195 -3.10 2.72 2.63
C VAL A 195 -3.72 1.34 2.43
N THR A 196 -3.10 0.29 2.96
CA THR A 196 -3.63 -1.08 2.89
C THR A 196 -4.98 -1.17 3.60
N LEU A 197 -5.11 -0.59 4.79
CA LEU A 197 -6.35 -0.55 5.56
C LEU A 197 -7.47 0.20 4.80
N MET A 198 -7.18 1.39 4.29
CA MET A 198 -8.13 2.18 3.49
C MET A 198 -8.62 1.39 2.26
N THR A 199 -7.71 0.69 1.61
CA THR A 199 -8.04 -0.14 0.44
C THR A 199 -8.88 -1.35 0.84
N LEU A 200 -8.52 -2.02 1.94
CA LEU A 200 -9.26 -3.19 2.44
C LEU A 200 -10.71 -2.83 2.78
N VAL A 201 -10.92 -1.78 3.59
CA VAL A 201 -12.26 -1.28 3.95
C VAL A 201 -13.10 -1.01 2.70
N SER A 202 -12.54 -0.28 1.74
CA SER A 202 -13.23 0.02 0.49
C SER A 202 -13.50 -1.21 -0.37
N SER A 203 -12.57 -2.18 -0.40
CA SER A 203 -12.72 -3.42 -1.19
C SER A 203 -13.79 -4.33 -0.60
N VAL A 204 -13.85 -4.47 0.74
CA VAL A 204 -14.90 -5.25 1.41
C VAL A 204 -16.27 -4.60 1.17
N ALA A 205 -16.36 -3.27 1.33
CA ALA A 205 -17.61 -2.55 1.07
C ALA A 205 -18.04 -2.69 -0.40
N SER A 206 -17.13 -2.50 -1.36
CA SER A 206 -17.43 -2.68 -2.78
C SER A 206 -17.90 -4.10 -3.11
N ALA A 207 -17.19 -5.11 -2.61
CA ALA A 207 -17.55 -6.51 -2.84
C ALA A 207 -18.92 -6.86 -2.24
N TYR A 208 -19.22 -6.32 -1.06
CA TYR A 208 -20.52 -6.53 -0.44
C TYR A 208 -21.67 -5.84 -1.20
N ILE A 209 -21.48 -4.60 -1.67
CA ILE A 209 -22.48 -3.90 -2.50
C ILE A 209 -22.73 -4.66 -3.80
N THR A 210 -21.69 -5.17 -4.47
CA THR A 210 -21.86 -6.02 -5.65
C THR A 210 -22.66 -7.30 -5.31
N LEU A 211 -22.42 -7.90 -4.16
CA LEU A 211 -23.22 -9.05 -3.71
C LEU A 211 -24.69 -8.68 -3.54
N ARG A 212 -25.00 -7.52 -2.95
CA ARG A 212 -26.39 -7.04 -2.77
C ARG A 212 -27.04 -6.65 -4.10
N GLU A 213 -26.27 -6.17 -5.08
CA GLU A 213 -26.70 -5.92 -6.46
C GLU A 213 -27.13 -7.23 -7.13
N LEU A 214 -26.29 -8.27 -7.07
CA LEU A 214 -26.58 -9.59 -7.61
C LEU A 214 -27.80 -10.26 -6.93
N ASP A 215 -27.97 -10.08 -5.61
CA ASP A 215 -29.16 -10.54 -4.90
C ASP A 215 -30.43 -9.87 -5.43
N LEU A 216 -30.40 -8.57 -5.76
CA LEU A 216 -31.50 -7.84 -6.36
C LEU A 216 -31.78 -8.32 -7.80
N GLU A 217 -30.74 -8.54 -8.60
CA GLU A 217 -30.89 -9.12 -9.95
C GLU A 217 -31.50 -10.52 -9.89
N LEU A 218 -31.10 -11.34 -8.92
CA LEU A 218 -31.68 -12.68 -8.71
C LEU A 218 -33.14 -12.62 -8.35
N GLU A 219 -33.55 -11.69 -7.50
CA GLU A 219 -34.97 -11.47 -7.14
C GLU A 219 -35.76 -11.08 -8.37
N ILE A 220 -35.31 -10.11 -9.16
CA ILE A 220 -35.94 -9.70 -10.43
C ILE A 220 -36.09 -10.90 -11.37
N ALA A 221 -34.99 -11.66 -11.56
CA ALA A 221 -35.01 -12.81 -12.47
C ALA A 221 -35.96 -13.91 -12.03
N ARG A 222 -36.11 -14.16 -10.72
CA ARG A 222 -37.05 -15.13 -10.17
C ARG A 222 -38.51 -14.67 -10.32
N GLN A 223 -38.81 -13.38 -10.07
CA GLN A 223 -40.11 -12.81 -10.29
C GLN A 223 -40.49 -12.88 -11.79
N THR A 224 -39.57 -12.55 -12.68
CA THR A 224 -39.77 -12.66 -14.14
C THR A 224 -39.98 -14.11 -14.58
N LEU A 225 -39.25 -15.07 -14.03
CA LEU A 225 -39.39 -16.50 -14.34
C LEU A 225 -40.84 -16.97 -14.02
N GLU A 226 -41.39 -16.59 -12.86
CA GLU A 226 -42.77 -16.98 -12.49
C GLU A 226 -43.82 -16.28 -13.38
N SER A 227 -43.62 -15.00 -13.72
CA SER A 227 -44.48 -14.29 -14.67
C SER A 227 -44.49 -14.95 -16.04
N ARG A 228 -43.27 -15.31 -16.58
CA ARG A 228 -43.12 -15.99 -17.87
C ARG A 228 -43.72 -17.39 -17.86
N LYS A 229 -43.67 -18.09 -16.74
CA LYS A 229 -44.30 -19.40 -16.57
C LYS A 229 -45.83 -19.31 -16.66
N ILE A 230 -46.43 -18.31 -16.02
CA ILE A 230 -47.87 -18.02 -16.12
C ILE A 230 -48.26 -17.70 -17.58
N SER A 231 -47.46 -16.86 -18.25
CA SER A 231 -47.66 -16.52 -19.66
C SER A 231 -47.55 -17.75 -20.58
N LEU A 232 -46.58 -18.63 -20.38
CA LEU A 232 -46.42 -19.88 -21.13
C LEU A 232 -47.61 -20.80 -20.95
N ASN A 233 -48.13 -20.98 -19.72
CA ASN A 233 -49.29 -21.79 -19.45
C ASN A 233 -50.53 -21.22 -20.15
N LEU A 234 -50.72 -19.90 -20.14
CA LEU A 234 -51.83 -19.23 -20.82
C LEU A 234 -51.77 -19.44 -22.33
N VAL A 235 -50.61 -19.24 -22.95
CA VAL A 235 -50.43 -19.40 -24.40
C VAL A 235 -50.62 -20.87 -24.82
N THR A 236 -50.16 -21.84 -24.01
CA THR A 236 -50.34 -23.26 -24.22
C THR A 236 -51.84 -23.64 -24.21
N ALA A 237 -52.62 -23.17 -23.19
CA ALA A 237 -54.05 -23.41 -23.12
C ALA A 237 -54.78 -22.79 -24.32
N ARG A 238 -54.40 -21.61 -24.78
CA ARG A 238 -54.94 -20.98 -26.00
C ARG A 238 -54.64 -21.77 -27.27
N GLN A 239 -53.45 -22.38 -27.38
CA GLN A 239 -53.06 -23.22 -28.51
C GLN A 239 -53.90 -24.51 -28.52
N GLU A 240 -54.11 -25.15 -27.35
CA GLU A 240 -54.99 -26.32 -27.22
C GLU A 240 -56.42 -26.00 -27.60
N GLY A 241 -56.89 -24.76 -27.28
CA GLY A 241 -58.20 -24.23 -27.71
C GLY A 241 -58.26 -23.77 -29.19
N GLY A 242 -57.16 -23.89 -29.94
CA GLY A 242 -57.11 -23.52 -31.37
C GLY A 242 -57.04 -22.01 -31.64
N VAL A 243 -56.77 -21.18 -30.62
CA VAL A 243 -56.73 -19.69 -30.71
C VAL A 243 -55.30 -19.14 -30.86
N ALA A 244 -54.27 -19.91 -30.48
CA ALA A 244 -52.86 -19.56 -30.64
C ALA A 244 -52.13 -20.60 -31.50
N THR A 245 -50.97 -20.23 -32.02
CA THR A 245 -50.14 -21.12 -32.85
C THR A 245 -49.09 -21.81 -31.99
N MET A 246 -48.50 -22.94 -32.48
CA MET A 246 -47.35 -23.58 -31.83
C MET A 246 -46.13 -22.66 -31.79
N MET A 247 -45.99 -21.74 -32.75
CA MET A 247 -44.96 -20.69 -32.73
C MET A 247 -45.07 -19.77 -31.50
N ASP A 248 -46.29 -19.39 -31.11
CA ASP A 248 -46.53 -18.56 -29.92
C ASP A 248 -46.11 -19.31 -28.66
N VAL A 249 -46.39 -20.64 -28.58
CA VAL A 249 -45.94 -21.50 -27.47
C VAL A 249 -44.42 -21.56 -27.39
N ASP A 250 -43.74 -21.80 -28.54
CA ASP A 250 -42.27 -21.86 -28.58
C ASP A 250 -41.62 -20.50 -28.23
N GLN A 251 -42.26 -19.38 -28.62
CA GLN A 251 -41.84 -18.03 -28.21
C GLN A 251 -41.98 -17.81 -26.71
N ALA A 252 -43.12 -18.16 -26.11
CA ALA A 252 -43.32 -18.08 -24.66
C ALA A 252 -42.34 -18.99 -23.90
N LYS A 253 -42.12 -20.20 -24.40
CA LYS A 253 -41.13 -21.13 -23.83
C LYS A 253 -39.69 -20.60 -23.91
N SER A 254 -39.32 -19.91 -25.00
CA SER A 254 -38.01 -19.30 -25.14
C SER A 254 -37.74 -18.23 -24.08
N LEU A 255 -38.75 -17.39 -23.76
CA LEU A 255 -38.67 -16.40 -22.67
C LEU A 255 -38.50 -17.05 -21.29
N TYR A 256 -39.29 -18.11 -21.04
CA TYR A 256 -39.19 -18.87 -19.78
C TYR A 256 -37.79 -19.45 -19.59
N LEU A 257 -37.24 -20.11 -20.65
CA LEU A 257 -35.89 -20.69 -20.62
C LEU A 257 -34.77 -19.63 -20.51
N ASP A 258 -35.01 -18.44 -21.08
CA ASP A 258 -34.07 -17.31 -20.97
C ASP A 258 -33.97 -16.81 -19.53
N ALA A 259 -35.10 -16.63 -18.83
CA ALA A 259 -35.09 -16.28 -17.42
C ALA A 259 -34.42 -17.37 -16.56
N GLN A 260 -34.71 -18.64 -16.83
CA GLN A 260 -34.09 -19.77 -16.12
C GLN A 260 -32.56 -19.78 -16.29
N LYS A 261 -32.07 -19.58 -17.52
CA LYS A 261 -30.64 -19.46 -17.83
C LYS A 261 -30.01 -18.28 -17.06
N THR A 262 -30.66 -17.13 -17.05
CA THR A 262 -30.19 -15.93 -16.38
C THR A 262 -30.05 -16.15 -14.86
N ILE A 263 -31.03 -16.83 -14.22
CA ILE A 263 -30.94 -17.20 -12.80
C ILE A 263 -29.67 -18.03 -12.54
N THR A 264 -29.40 -19.06 -13.34
CA THR A 264 -28.20 -19.90 -13.16
C THR A 264 -26.91 -19.09 -13.27
N GLN A 265 -26.84 -18.12 -14.19
CA GLN A 265 -25.67 -17.22 -14.32
C GLN A 265 -25.50 -16.29 -13.13
N ILE A 266 -26.61 -15.72 -12.59
CA ILE A 266 -26.55 -14.85 -11.43
C ILE A 266 -26.16 -15.65 -10.18
N GLU A 267 -26.70 -16.87 -10.01
CA GLU A 267 -26.34 -17.74 -8.87
C GLU A 267 -24.86 -18.12 -8.90
N GLU A 268 -24.27 -18.37 -10.08
CA GLU A 268 -22.82 -18.54 -10.21
C GLU A 268 -22.06 -17.29 -9.77
N GLN A 269 -22.48 -16.11 -10.25
CA GLN A 269 -21.82 -14.85 -9.88
C GLN A 269 -21.90 -14.56 -8.38
N ILE A 270 -23.04 -14.86 -7.74
CA ILE A 270 -23.22 -14.74 -6.29
C ILE A 270 -22.19 -15.61 -5.56
N MET A 271 -22.06 -16.88 -5.92
CA MET A 271 -21.12 -17.79 -5.27
C MET A 271 -19.66 -17.34 -5.47
N LEU A 272 -19.31 -16.85 -6.65
CA LEU A 272 -17.98 -16.28 -6.90
C LEU A 272 -17.74 -15.02 -6.08
N GLN A 273 -18.74 -14.16 -5.94
CA GLN A 273 -18.64 -12.94 -5.15
C GLN A 273 -18.51 -13.22 -3.64
N GLU A 274 -19.20 -14.25 -3.14
CA GLU A 274 -19.03 -14.73 -1.76
C GLU A 274 -17.61 -15.24 -1.50
N ASN A 275 -17.00 -15.92 -2.48
CA ASN A 275 -15.60 -16.34 -2.39
C ASN A 275 -14.63 -15.15 -2.34
N ILE A 276 -14.91 -14.07 -3.09
CA ILE A 276 -14.11 -12.85 -3.03
C ILE A 276 -14.20 -12.22 -1.64
N ILE A 277 -15.40 -12.12 -1.06
CA ILE A 277 -15.58 -11.58 0.28
C ILE A 277 -14.88 -12.46 1.32
N SER A 278 -15.03 -13.79 1.23
CA SER A 278 -14.35 -14.75 2.11
C SER A 278 -12.84 -14.52 2.12
N ASN A 279 -12.23 -14.36 0.95
CA ASN A 279 -10.80 -14.08 0.82
C ASN A 279 -10.41 -12.72 1.45
N LEU A 280 -11.23 -11.67 1.24
CA LEU A 280 -10.99 -10.35 1.81
C LEU A 280 -11.05 -10.34 3.34
N ILE A 281 -11.97 -11.12 3.93
CA ILE A 281 -12.08 -11.26 5.39
C ILE A 281 -11.07 -12.27 5.97
N GLY A 282 -10.28 -12.96 5.13
CA GLY A 282 -9.26 -13.92 5.56
C GLY A 282 -9.80 -15.27 6.00
N GLU A 283 -10.97 -15.66 5.50
CA GLU A 283 -11.63 -16.94 5.79
C GLU A 283 -11.68 -17.85 4.56
N SER A 284 -11.97 -19.13 4.78
CA SER A 284 -12.24 -20.09 3.70
C SER A 284 -13.56 -19.75 3.01
N PRO A 285 -13.72 -20.08 1.69
CA PRO A 285 -14.96 -19.84 0.97
C PRO A 285 -16.20 -20.37 1.68
N ARG A 286 -17.18 -19.51 1.90
CA ARG A 286 -18.45 -19.82 2.54
C ARG A 286 -19.57 -18.85 2.11
N PRO A 287 -20.85 -19.21 2.29
CA PRO A 287 -21.94 -18.28 2.11
C PRO A 287 -21.81 -17.07 3.03
N MET A 288 -22.13 -15.87 2.51
CA MET A 288 -22.06 -14.63 3.26
C MET A 288 -23.43 -14.26 3.84
N PRO A 289 -23.50 -13.73 5.07
CA PRO A 289 -24.73 -13.19 5.61
C PRO A 289 -25.19 -11.97 4.80
N ARG A 290 -26.52 -11.75 4.74
CA ARG A 290 -27.18 -10.62 4.08
C ARG A 290 -27.74 -9.69 5.15
N GLY A 291 -27.43 -8.40 5.02
CA GLY A 291 -28.00 -7.34 5.82
C GLY A 291 -29.10 -6.61 5.07
N ARG A 292 -29.04 -5.28 5.05
CA ARG A 292 -30.05 -4.44 4.40
C ARG A 292 -30.09 -4.67 2.89
N PRO A 293 -31.27 -4.55 2.24
CA PRO A 293 -31.36 -4.60 0.79
C PRO A 293 -30.57 -3.44 0.14
N LEU A 294 -30.19 -3.60 -1.13
CA LEU A 294 -29.40 -2.59 -1.84
C LEU A 294 -30.02 -1.19 -1.78
N THR A 295 -31.34 -1.11 -1.80
CA THR A 295 -32.09 0.16 -1.81
C THR A 295 -32.00 0.95 -0.49
N GLU A 296 -31.54 0.33 0.59
CA GLU A 296 -31.48 0.91 1.95
C GLU A 296 -30.04 1.01 2.51
N GLN A 297 -29.03 0.80 1.66
CA GLN A 297 -27.64 0.67 2.12
C GLN A 297 -26.99 1.98 2.56
N ILE A 298 -27.14 3.05 1.79
CA ILE A 298 -26.47 4.33 2.02
C ILE A 298 -27.39 5.48 1.68
N SER A 299 -27.36 6.55 2.49
CA SER A 299 -28.00 7.81 2.13
C SER A 299 -27.33 8.41 0.89
N THR A 300 -28.12 8.76 -0.10
CA THR A 300 -27.66 9.44 -1.33
C THR A 300 -27.69 10.97 -1.19
N GLU A 301 -27.85 11.50 0.03
CA GLU A 301 -27.82 12.93 0.28
C GLU A 301 -26.48 13.54 -0.09
N PRO A 302 -26.45 14.81 -0.55
CA PRO A 302 -25.19 15.50 -0.85
C PRO A 302 -24.31 15.58 0.37
N ILE A 303 -23.13 14.93 0.32
CA ILE A 303 -22.18 14.90 1.43
C ILE A 303 -21.07 15.90 1.14
N PRO A 304 -20.67 16.77 2.09
CA PRO A 304 -19.61 17.75 1.90
C PRO A 304 -18.26 17.08 1.61
N VAL A 305 -17.66 17.39 0.46
CA VAL A 305 -16.37 16.79 0.05
C VAL A 305 -15.14 17.47 0.65
N GLY A 306 -15.29 18.62 1.29
CA GLY A 306 -14.18 19.36 1.88
C GLY A 306 -13.34 20.13 0.86
N LEU A 307 -12.20 20.69 1.33
CA LEU A 307 -11.29 21.48 0.52
C LEU A 307 -10.20 20.59 -0.12
N PRO A 308 -9.74 20.90 -1.35
CA PRO A 308 -8.62 20.15 -1.96
C PRO A 308 -7.36 20.11 -1.12
N SER A 309 -7.07 21.15 -0.32
CA SER A 309 -5.91 21.19 0.57
C SER A 309 -5.97 20.18 1.71
N SER A 310 -7.15 19.75 2.16
CA SER A 310 -7.30 18.76 3.23
C SER A 310 -6.80 17.37 2.81
N LEU A 311 -6.81 17.03 1.53
CA LEU A 311 -6.29 15.77 1.02
C LEU A 311 -4.82 15.55 1.39
N LEU A 312 -4.00 16.61 1.39
CA LEU A 312 -2.58 16.52 1.74
C LEU A 312 -2.34 16.05 3.17
N LEU A 313 -3.31 16.24 4.06
CA LEU A 313 -3.24 15.84 5.46
C LEU A 313 -3.94 14.51 5.72
N ASN A 314 -5.01 14.23 4.98
CA ASN A 314 -5.89 13.10 5.27
C ASN A 314 -5.52 11.82 4.50
N ARG A 315 -4.90 11.93 3.32
CA ARG A 315 -4.56 10.75 2.52
C ARG A 315 -3.24 10.11 2.96
N PRO A 316 -3.26 8.84 3.38
CA PRO A 316 -2.06 8.15 3.85
C PRO A 316 -1.06 7.85 2.71
N ASP A 317 -1.49 7.73 1.44
CA ASP A 317 -0.60 7.55 0.30
C ASP A 317 0.27 8.80 0.01
N ILE A 318 -0.28 10.00 0.19
CA ILE A 318 0.47 11.26 0.08
C ILE A 318 1.48 11.36 1.22
N ARG A 319 1.09 11.04 2.46
CA ARG A 319 1.96 11.04 3.63
C ARG A 319 3.08 10.01 3.50
N LYS A 320 2.79 8.83 2.95
CA LYS A 320 3.78 7.80 2.60
C LYS A 320 4.81 8.33 1.60
N ALA A 321 4.35 8.98 0.52
CA ALA A 321 5.24 9.53 -0.51
C ALA A 321 6.12 10.65 0.06
N GLU A 322 5.59 11.51 0.93
CA GLU A 322 6.35 12.54 1.64
C GLU A 322 7.42 11.94 2.55
N ALA A 323 7.07 10.93 3.35
CA ALA A 323 8.01 10.24 4.23
C ALA A 323 9.15 9.56 3.43
N THR A 324 8.83 8.99 2.25
CA THR A 324 9.83 8.44 1.33
C THR A 324 10.76 9.53 0.79
N LEU A 325 10.24 10.71 0.48
CA LEU A 325 11.04 11.86 0.06
C LEU A 325 11.97 12.35 1.18
N ILE A 326 11.50 12.38 2.42
CA ILE A 326 12.32 12.74 3.60
C ILE A 326 13.47 11.74 3.75
N ALA A 327 13.22 10.44 3.57
CA ALA A 327 14.25 9.41 3.62
C ALA A 327 15.31 9.61 2.52
N ALA A 328 14.87 9.86 1.28
CA ALA A 328 15.77 10.12 0.15
C ALA A 328 16.62 11.39 0.36
N ASN A 329 16.03 12.44 0.93
CA ASN A 329 16.75 13.66 1.26
C ASN A 329 17.84 13.42 2.33
N ALA A 330 17.55 12.64 3.37
CA ALA A 330 18.51 12.29 4.40
C ALA A 330 19.68 11.45 3.85
N ASN A 331 19.44 10.58 2.87
CA ASN A 331 20.48 9.76 2.21
C ASN A 331 21.50 10.59 1.43
N ILE A 332 21.15 11.80 0.97
CA ILE A 332 22.13 12.72 0.39
C ILE A 332 23.20 13.09 1.43
N GLY A 333 22.79 13.35 2.68
CA GLY A 333 23.71 13.64 3.78
C GLY A 333 24.65 12.46 4.07
N VAL A 334 24.12 11.24 4.06
CA VAL A 334 24.93 10.01 4.21
C VAL A 334 26.00 9.91 3.12
N ALA A 335 25.60 10.16 1.85
CA ALA A 335 26.54 10.10 0.73
C ALA A 335 27.56 11.23 0.75
N ARG A 336 27.18 12.45 1.14
CA ARG A 336 28.09 13.59 1.25
C ARG A 336 29.09 13.45 2.38
N ALA A 337 28.71 12.81 3.48
CA ALA A 337 29.61 12.51 4.58
C ALA A 337 30.87 11.71 4.15
N ALA A 338 30.78 10.93 3.06
CA ALA A 338 31.92 10.20 2.51
C ALA A 338 33.03 11.08 1.88
N TYR A 339 32.78 12.38 1.67
CA TYR A 339 33.83 13.32 1.26
C TYR A 339 34.81 13.68 2.39
N TYR A 340 34.41 13.45 3.63
CA TYR A 340 35.14 13.88 4.82
C TYR A 340 35.94 12.74 5.44
N PRO A 341 36.96 13.05 6.30
CA PRO A 341 37.77 12.04 6.96
C PRO A 341 36.90 11.12 7.85
N GLN A 342 37.09 9.82 7.75
CA GLN A 342 36.57 8.86 8.71
C GLN A 342 37.52 8.75 9.90
N ILE A 343 37.01 8.85 11.11
CA ILE A 343 37.77 8.79 12.35
C ILE A 343 37.25 7.58 13.13
N THR A 344 38.13 6.54 13.17
CA THR A 344 37.83 5.28 13.86
C THR A 344 38.69 5.12 15.09
N LEU A 345 38.08 4.89 16.22
CA LEU A 345 38.71 4.59 17.48
C LEU A 345 38.64 3.08 17.71
N THR A 346 39.83 2.46 17.95
CA THR A 346 39.91 1.04 18.24
C THR A 346 40.61 0.81 19.55
N GLY A 347 40.12 -0.12 20.34
CA GLY A 347 40.72 -0.52 21.62
C GLY A 347 40.82 -2.04 21.70
N PHE A 348 41.93 -2.54 22.12
CA PHE A 348 42.11 -3.95 22.43
C PHE A 348 42.62 -4.12 23.86
N GLY A 349 42.11 -5.07 24.59
CA GLY A 349 42.58 -5.48 25.90
C GLY A 349 42.49 -6.99 26.03
N GLY A 350 43.63 -7.62 26.39
CA GLY A 350 43.63 -9.07 26.43
C GLY A 350 44.97 -9.67 26.86
N VAL A 351 45.20 -10.94 26.50
CA VAL A 351 46.38 -11.71 26.76
C VAL A 351 46.96 -12.24 25.47
N GLN A 352 48.30 -12.21 25.36
CA GLN A 352 49.01 -12.72 24.19
C GLN A 352 50.28 -13.45 24.61
N SER A 353 50.54 -14.60 24.04
CA SER A 353 51.72 -15.41 24.37
C SER A 353 52.21 -16.22 23.17
N LYS A 354 53.52 -16.50 23.15
CA LYS A 354 54.12 -17.45 22.20
C LYS A 354 53.81 -18.91 22.54
N GLN A 355 53.48 -19.21 23.79
CA GLN A 355 53.12 -20.56 24.24
C GLN A 355 51.77 -20.55 24.90
N LEU A 356 50.93 -21.48 24.53
CA LEU A 356 49.54 -21.57 25.07
C LEU A 356 49.55 -21.72 26.61
N ALA A 357 50.51 -22.47 27.16
CA ALA A 357 50.64 -22.66 28.61
C ALA A 357 50.85 -21.34 29.37
N ASN A 358 51.45 -20.32 28.76
CA ASN A 358 51.73 -19.04 29.37
C ASN A 358 50.67 -17.97 29.06
N LEU A 359 49.62 -18.33 28.34
CA LEU A 359 48.59 -17.33 27.85
C LEU A 359 47.93 -16.57 29.01
N PHE A 360 47.66 -17.26 30.12
CA PHE A 360 46.98 -16.65 31.28
C PHE A 360 47.96 -16.18 32.38
N SER A 361 49.29 -16.07 32.05
CA SER A 361 50.24 -15.48 32.99
C SER A 361 50.09 -13.97 33.08
N ALA A 362 50.41 -13.36 34.21
CA ALA A 362 50.35 -11.92 34.39
C ALA A 362 51.24 -11.14 33.37
N ARG A 363 52.24 -11.78 32.81
CA ARG A 363 53.17 -11.20 31.83
C ARG A 363 52.60 -11.22 30.40
N SER A 364 51.51 -11.93 30.15
CA SER A 364 50.85 -12.04 28.83
C SER A 364 49.81 -10.94 28.59
N TYR A 365 49.46 -10.15 29.63
CA TYR A 365 48.52 -9.04 29.50
C TYR A 365 49.07 -7.96 28.58
N ASN A 366 48.24 -7.53 27.62
CA ASN A 366 48.51 -6.42 26.72
C ASN A 366 47.24 -5.62 26.45
N TRP A 367 47.40 -4.36 26.09
CA TRP A 367 46.34 -3.49 25.63
C TRP A 367 46.89 -2.54 24.56
N SER A 368 46.01 -2.10 23.69
CA SER A 368 46.30 -1.04 22.73
C SER A 368 45.09 -0.15 22.53
N LEU A 369 45.34 1.14 22.31
CA LEU A 369 44.38 2.13 21.87
C LEU A 369 44.93 2.76 20.60
N ALA A 370 44.11 2.85 19.56
CA ALA A 370 44.44 3.50 18.31
C ALA A 370 43.33 4.42 17.84
N ALA A 371 43.71 5.49 17.17
CA ALA A 371 42.82 6.40 16.48
C ALA A 371 43.28 6.47 15.03
N ASP A 372 42.48 5.97 14.12
CA ASP A 372 42.79 5.93 12.70
C ASP A 372 41.96 7.02 12.00
N ILE A 373 42.62 7.85 11.19
CA ILE A 373 41.99 8.88 10.36
C ILE A 373 42.26 8.52 8.91
N LEU A 374 41.17 8.24 8.18
CA LEU A 374 41.26 7.89 6.76
C LEU A 374 40.53 8.95 5.93
N GLN A 375 41.26 9.70 5.11
CA GLN A 375 40.71 10.64 4.14
C GLN A 375 40.92 10.10 2.72
N PRO A 376 39.87 9.79 1.95
CA PRO A 376 40.02 9.45 0.55
C PRO A 376 40.50 10.66 -0.26
N ILE A 377 41.67 10.55 -0.88
CA ILE A 377 42.25 11.63 -1.72
C ILE A 377 41.90 11.37 -3.20
N PHE A 378 41.99 10.13 -3.63
CA PHE A 378 41.66 9.72 -4.99
C PHE A 378 40.88 8.39 -4.99
N ASN A 379 39.67 8.41 -5.55
CA ASN A 379 38.80 7.25 -5.66
C ASN A 379 38.13 7.14 -7.05
N ALA A 380 38.81 7.64 -8.10
CA ALA A 380 38.33 7.62 -9.48
C ALA A 380 36.89 8.14 -9.65
N GLY A 381 36.44 9.09 -8.81
CA GLY A 381 35.11 9.67 -8.89
C GLY A 381 33.97 8.89 -8.20
N GLN A 382 34.30 7.80 -7.49
CA GLN A 382 33.29 6.95 -6.83
C GLN A 382 32.36 7.75 -5.88
N ILE A 383 32.95 8.57 -4.98
CA ILE A 383 32.15 9.38 -4.04
C ILE A 383 31.23 10.35 -4.79
N ARG A 384 31.81 11.08 -5.79
CA ARG A 384 31.02 12.01 -6.62
C ARG A 384 29.85 11.32 -7.31
N SER A 385 30.07 10.14 -7.89
CA SER A 385 29.04 9.36 -8.55
C SER A 385 27.97 8.90 -7.56
N ASN A 386 28.37 8.48 -6.35
CA ASN A 386 27.43 8.06 -5.29
C ASN A 386 26.54 9.21 -4.82
N VAL A 387 27.09 10.41 -4.63
CA VAL A 387 26.31 11.62 -4.33
C VAL A 387 25.35 11.95 -5.47
N ALA A 388 25.80 11.90 -6.73
CA ALA A 388 24.95 12.15 -7.89
C ALA A 388 23.79 11.14 -7.99
N ILE A 389 24.02 9.86 -7.63
CA ILE A 389 22.97 8.84 -7.53
C ILE A 389 21.92 9.24 -6.49
N THR A 390 22.35 9.56 -5.26
CA THR A 390 21.42 9.91 -4.18
C THR A 390 20.65 11.20 -4.47
N GLU A 391 21.27 12.19 -5.08
CA GLU A 391 20.59 13.41 -5.54
C GLU A 391 19.57 13.13 -6.64
N SER A 392 19.89 12.22 -7.56
CA SER A 392 18.93 11.78 -8.59
C SER A 392 17.76 11.01 -7.97
N GLN A 393 18.01 10.14 -6.99
CA GLN A 393 16.97 9.41 -6.24
C GLN A 393 16.05 10.39 -5.48
N GLN A 394 16.59 11.44 -4.88
CA GLN A 394 15.80 12.47 -4.22
C GLN A 394 14.92 13.22 -5.22
N ARG A 395 15.43 13.60 -6.41
CA ARG A 395 14.61 14.22 -7.48
C ARG A 395 13.50 13.28 -7.96
N GLN A 396 13.77 11.98 -8.10
CA GLN A 396 12.76 10.99 -8.41
C GLN A 396 11.67 10.93 -7.32
N ALA A 397 12.06 10.98 -6.05
CA ALA A 397 11.11 10.99 -4.94
C ALA A 397 10.24 12.26 -4.92
N VAL A 398 10.79 13.45 -5.29
CA VAL A 398 10.01 14.69 -5.48
C VAL A 398 8.96 14.50 -6.57
N ILE A 399 9.36 13.97 -7.73
CA ILE A 399 8.45 13.74 -8.86
C ILE A 399 7.35 12.74 -8.46
N SER A 400 7.72 11.64 -7.76
CA SER A 400 6.77 10.65 -7.27
C SER A 400 5.77 11.25 -6.26
N TYR A 401 6.23 12.11 -5.36
CA TYR A 401 5.37 12.84 -4.43
C TYR A 401 4.37 13.75 -5.17
N GLN A 402 4.86 14.52 -6.15
CA GLN A 402 4.01 15.38 -6.99
C GLN A 402 2.98 14.57 -7.78
N GLN A 403 3.41 13.45 -8.37
CA GLN A 403 2.52 12.54 -9.10
C GLN A 403 1.43 11.95 -8.21
N THR A 404 1.78 11.56 -6.97
CA THR A 404 0.81 11.04 -6.00
C THR A 404 -0.26 12.08 -5.67
N ILE A 405 0.13 13.34 -5.50
CA ILE A 405 -0.81 14.44 -5.27
C ILE A 405 -1.72 14.65 -6.48
N GLN A 406 -1.17 14.69 -7.69
CA GLN A 406 -1.97 14.83 -8.92
C GLN A 406 -2.96 13.68 -9.09
N ASN A 407 -2.52 12.44 -8.85
CA ASN A 407 -3.39 11.28 -8.89
C ASN A 407 -4.50 11.39 -7.85
N SER A 408 -4.22 11.90 -6.65
CA SER A 408 -5.24 12.08 -5.62
C SER A 408 -6.33 13.08 -6.03
N PHE A 409 -5.97 14.17 -6.68
CA PHE A 409 -6.96 15.11 -7.23
C PHE A 409 -7.77 14.51 -8.37
N LYS A 410 -7.11 13.73 -9.23
CA LYS A 410 -7.78 12.96 -10.29
C LYS A 410 -8.79 12.00 -9.69
N ASP A 411 -8.40 11.20 -8.70
CA ASP A 411 -9.27 10.19 -8.07
C ASP A 411 -10.54 10.83 -7.49
N VAL A 412 -10.42 11.95 -6.78
CA VAL A 412 -11.58 12.68 -6.24
C VAL A 412 -12.45 13.22 -7.37
N SER A 413 -11.85 13.83 -8.38
CA SER A 413 -12.60 14.37 -9.52
C SER A 413 -13.35 13.28 -10.28
N ASP A 414 -12.71 12.14 -10.52
CA ASP A 414 -13.32 10.99 -11.20
C ASP A 414 -14.49 10.41 -10.38
N ALA A 415 -14.31 10.28 -9.06
CA ALA A 415 -15.36 9.80 -8.17
C ALA A 415 -16.57 10.76 -8.10
N LEU A 416 -16.33 12.08 -8.07
CA LEU A 416 -17.39 13.09 -8.13
C LEU A 416 -18.16 13.04 -9.45
N ILE A 417 -17.45 12.93 -10.57
CA ILE A 417 -18.07 12.80 -11.90
C ILE A 417 -18.91 11.53 -11.95
N SER A 418 -18.34 10.40 -11.47
CA SER A 418 -19.03 9.11 -11.45
C SER A 418 -20.32 9.17 -10.61
N PHE A 419 -20.27 9.78 -9.44
CA PHE A 419 -21.44 9.95 -8.59
C PHE A 419 -22.50 10.84 -9.23
N GLN A 420 -22.13 12.03 -9.74
CA GLN A 420 -23.09 12.95 -10.36
C GLN A 420 -23.74 12.35 -11.60
N LYS A 421 -22.95 11.73 -12.48
CA LYS A 421 -23.46 11.12 -13.70
C LYS A 421 -24.19 9.82 -13.43
N GLY A 422 -23.71 9.04 -12.45
CA GLY A 422 -24.38 7.82 -12.00
C GLY A 422 -25.76 8.09 -11.40
N SER A 423 -25.91 9.14 -10.57
CA SER A 423 -27.19 9.54 -10.03
C SER A 423 -28.20 9.97 -11.12
N LEU A 424 -27.73 10.75 -12.10
CA LEU A 424 -28.55 11.14 -13.24
C LEU A 424 -28.94 9.93 -14.10
N TYR A 425 -27.99 9.05 -14.39
CA TYR A 425 -28.22 7.83 -15.16
C TYR A 425 -29.23 6.91 -14.46
N GLN A 426 -29.04 6.67 -13.15
CA GLN A 426 -29.96 5.85 -12.36
C GLN A 426 -31.40 6.40 -12.41
N LYS A 427 -31.57 7.74 -12.31
CA LYS A 427 -32.88 8.37 -12.44
C LYS A 427 -33.49 8.16 -13.85
N GLN A 428 -32.69 8.37 -14.90
CA GLN A 428 -33.13 8.16 -16.28
C GLN A 428 -33.48 6.67 -16.55
N GLN A 429 -32.68 5.75 -16.01
CA GLN A 429 -32.92 4.32 -16.12
C GLN A 429 -34.19 3.92 -15.38
N GLN A 430 -34.52 4.53 -14.23
CA GLN A 430 -35.78 4.30 -13.53
C GLN A 430 -36.99 4.72 -14.39
N GLU A 431 -36.93 5.95 -14.93
CA GLU A 431 -38.02 6.47 -15.81
C GLU A 431 -38.19 5.59 -17.07
N TYR A 432 -37.08 5.11 -17.64
CA TYR A 432 -37.07 4.19 -18.78
C TYR A 432 -37.70 2.84 -18.43
N THR A 433 -37.31 2.26 -17.30
CA THR A 433 -37.85 0.98 -16.81
C THR A 433 -39.33 1.07 -16.51
N ASP A 434 -39.78 2.15 -15.84
CA ASP A 434 -41.22 2.40 -15.56
C ASP A 434 -42.04 2.49 -16.86
N THR A 435 -41.49 3.18 -17.89
CA THR A 435 -42.13 3.27 -19.22
C THR A 435 -42.24 1.91 -19.90
N LEU A 436 -41.22 1.07 -19.80
CA LEU A 436 -41.24 -0.28 -20.37
C LEU A 436 -42.19 -1.22 -19.58
N ALA A 437 -42.33 -1.02 -18.28
CA ALA A 437 -43.29 -1.73 -17.46
C ALA A 437 -44.75 -1.46 -17.97
N ASP A 438 -45.08 -0.19 -18.15
CA ASP A 438 -46.39 0.22 -18.70
C ASP A 438 -46.58 -0.33 -20.12
N GLN A 439 -45.54 -0.26 -20.97
CA GLN A 439 -45.62 -0.79 -22.34
C GLN A 439 -45.87 -2.30 -22.34
N SER A 440 -45.14 -3.07 -21.50
CA SER A 440 -45.29 -4.52 -21.36
C SER A 440 -46.71 -4.89 -20.87
N TYR A 441 -47.22 -4.15 -19.87
CA TYR A 441 -48.57 -4.32 -19.38
C TYR A 441 -49.63 -4.08 -20.47
N LEU A 442 -49.54 -2.99 -21.23
CA LEU A 442 -50.46 -2.67 -22.32
C LEU A 442 -50.39 -3.69 -23.46
N ALA A 443 -49.19 -4.16 -23.84
CA ALA A 443 -49.02 -5.20 -24.84
C ALA A 443 -49.72 -6.50 -24.43
N LYS A 444 -49.62 -6.87 -23.16
CA LYS A 444 -50.28 -8.05 -22.59
C LYS A 444 -51.81 -7.92 -22.65
N LEU A 445 -52.38 -6.77 -22.25
CA LEU A 445 -53.81 -6.50 -22.36
C LEU A 445 -54.32 -6.56 -23.80
N ARG A 446 -53.56 -6.01 -24.77
CA ARG A 446 -53.91 -6.07 -26.20
C ARG A 446 -53.90 -7.48 -26.75
N TYR A 447 -52.91 -8.31 -26.37
CA TYR A 447 -52.85 -9.72 -26.71
C TYR A 447 -54.01 -10.51 -26.11
N GLU A 448 -54.35 -10.29 -24.81
CA GLU A 448 -55.45 -10.92 -24.12
C GLU A 448 -56.78 -10.56 -24.78
N GLY A 449 -56.93 -9.32 -25.26
CA GLY A 449 -58.08 -8.83 -26.03
C GLY A 449 -58.11 -9.27 -27.49
N GLY A 450 -57.11 -10.02 -27.97
CA GLY A 450 -57.06 -10.52 -29.34
C GLY A 450 -56.72 -9.46 -30.40
N VAL A 451 -56.22 -8.28 -30.01
CA VAL A 451 -55.97 -7.12 -30.90
C VAL A 451 -54.52 -7.07 -31.37
N SER A 452 -53.59 -7.84 -30.76
CA SER A 452 -52.17 -7.91 -31.15
C SER A 452 -51.64 -9.33 -31.16
N SER A 453 -50.51 -9.56 -31.83
CA SER A 453 -49.80 -10.84 -31.83
C SER A 453 -49.01 -11.03 -30.54
N TYR A 454 -48.66 -12.27 -30.20
CA TYR A 454 -47.78 -12.58 -29.06
C TYR A 454 -46.40 -12.00 -29.22
N LEU A 455 -45.94 -11.74 -30.44
CA LEU A 455 -44.65 -11.11 -30.74
C LEU A 455 -44.51 -9.72 -30.06
N GLU A 456 -45.57 -8.93 -29.97
CA GLU A 456 -45.58 -7.63 -29.28
C GLU A 456 -45.33 -7.81 -27.77
N VAL A 457 -45.93 -8.82 -27.14
CA VAL A 457 -45.73 -9.18 -25.73
C VAL A 457 -44.29 -9.66 -25.53
N LEU A 458 -43.78 -10.54 -26.38
CA LEU A 458 -42.44 -11.09 -26.31
C LEU A 458 -41.38 -9.98 -26.34
N ASP A 459 -41.48 -9.03 -27.27
CA ASP A 459 -40.52 -7.95 -27.42
C ASP A 459 -40.54 -7.00 -26.22
N THR A 460 -41.72 -6.61 -25.74
CA THR A 460 -41.87 -5.70 -24.59
C THR A 460 -41.45 -6.37 -23.27
N GLU A 461 -41.80 -7.63 -23.01
CA GLU A 461 -41.35 -8.36 -21.81
C GLU A 461 -39.82 -8.56 -21.79
N ARG A 462 -39.21 -8.80 -22.96
CA ARG A 462 -37.74 -8.91 -23.04
C ARG A 462 -37.05 -7.58 -22.74
N GLN A 463 -37.54 -6.46 -23.31
CA GLN A 463 -36.98 -5.13 -23.07
C GLN A 463 -37.17 -4.71 -21.60
N TYR A 464 -38.33 -4.97 -21.02
CA TYR A 464 -38.64 -4.65 -19.63
C TYR A 464 -37.71 -5.41 -18.67
N PHE A 465 -37.55 -6.73 -18.83
CA PHE A 465 -36.67 -7.55 -18.00
C PHE A 465 -35.23 -7.06 -18.07
N GLN A 466 -34.74 -6.75 -19.29
CA GLN A 466 -33.38 -6.22 -19.45
C GLN A 466 -33.21 -4.87 -18.74
N ALA A 467 -34.21 -3.99 -18.84
CA ALA A 467 -34.19 -2.68 -18.19
C ALA A 467 -34.24 -2.77 -16.65
N GLU A 468 -34.93 -3.75 -16.09
CA GLU A 468 -34.93 -4.02 -14.63
C GLU A 468 -33.54 -4.44 -14.13
N LEU A 469 -32.86 -5.34 -14.86
CA LEU A 469 -31.50 -5.75 -14.51
C LEU A 469 -30.53 -4.57 -14.62
N GLU A 470 -30.62 -3.76 -15.69
CA GLU A 470 -29.79 -2.55 -15.85
C GLU A 470 -30.08 -1.51 -14.77
N LEU A 471 -31.29 -1.41 -14.27
CA LEU A 471 -31.65 -0.54 -13.15
C LEU A 471 -31.00 -1.03 -11.83
N ALA A 472 -30.97 -2.34 -11.58
CA ALA A 472 -30.29 -2.91 -10.44
C ALA A 472 -28.79 -2.59 -10.49
N GLN A 473 -28.16 -2.76 -11.65
CA GLN A 473 -26.76 -2.40 -11.88
C GLN A 473 -26.50 -0.89 -11.74
N ALA A 474 -27.42 -0.05 -12.24
CA ALA A 474 -27.31 1.39 -12.09
C ALA A 474 -27.33 1.83 -10.61
N LYS A 475 -28.17 1.18 -9.78
CA LYS A 475 -28.21 1.38 -8.32
C LYS A 475 -26.91 0.91 -7.66
N GLY A 476 -26.40 -0.27 -7.99
CA GLY A 476 -25.11 -0.79 -7.50
C GLY A 476 -23.96 0.13 -7.84
N ASN A 477 -23.86 0.56 -9.11
CA ASN A 477 -22.83 1.48 -9.58
C ASN A 477 -22.83 2.84 -8.88
N LEU A 478 -24.01 3.35 -8.51
CA LEU A 478 -24.15 4.58 -7.72
C LEU A 478 -23.48 4.40 -6.33
N PHE A 479 -23.77 3.30 -5.63
CA PHE A 479 -23.13 3.02 -4.35
C PHE A 479 -21.62 2.76 -4.48
N GLN A 480 -21.16 2.10 -5.55
CA GLN A 480 -19.73 1.95 -5.85
C GLN A 480 -19.04 3.31 -6.01
N SER A 481 -19.70 4.28 -6.66
CA SER A 481 -19.16 5.63 -6.82
C SER A 481 -19.04 6.39 -5.47
N LEU A 482 -19.98 6.17 -4.54
CA LEU A 482 -19.94 6.72 -3.18
C LEU A 482 -18.79 6.12 -2.36
N ILE A 483 -18.57 4.81 -2.42
CA ILE A 483 -17.44 4.14 -1.77
C ILE A 483 -16.12 4.67 -2.34
N SER A 484 -16.04 4.83 -3.67
CA SER A 484 -14.87 5.39 -4.35
C SER A 484 -14.61 6.82 -3.93
N LEU A 485 -15.65 7.64 -3.77
CA LEU A 485 -15.54 9.02 -3.28
C LEU A 485 -15.03 9.04 -1.83
N TYR A 486 -15.59 8.24 -0.95
CA TYR A 486 -15.15 8.11 0.44
C TYR A 486 -13.66 7.74 0.54
N LYS A 487 -13.22 6.72 -0.23
CA LYS A 487 -11.81 6.31 -0.33
C LYS A 487 -10.93 7.43 -0.87
N SER A 488 -11.34 8.10 -1.96
CA SER A 488 -10.53 9.12 -2.62
C SER A 488 -10.31 10.37 -1.75
N LEU A 489 -11.26 10.67 -0.85
CA LEU A 489 -11.15 11.71 0.17
C LEU A 489 -10.29 11.33 1.37
N GLY A 490 -9.78 10.09 1.42
CA GLY A 490 -8.92 9.59 2.49
C GLY A 490 -9.69 8.99 3.67
N GLY A 491 -10.94 8.56 3.48
CA GLY A 491 -11.71 7.83 4.49
C GLY A 491 -11.27 6.37 4.64
N GLY A 492 -11.66 5.74 5.76
CA GLY A 492 -11.55 4.28 5.94
C GLY A 492 -10.31 3.77 6.67
N TRP A 493 -9.29 4.60 6.96
CA TRP A 493 -8.08 4.17 7.68
C TRP A 493 -8.00 4.65 9.13
N LYS A 494 -8.76 5.68 9.49
CA LYS A 494 -8.79 6.21 10.87
C LYS A 494 -9.39 5.15 11.81
N GLN A 495 -8.74 4.90 12.93
CA GLN A 495 -9.18 3.98 13.97
C GLN A 495 -9.44 4.76 15.27
N SER A 496 -10.46 4.34 16.02
CA SER A 496 -10.81 4.88 17.35
C SER A 496 -11.04 3.72 18.32
N SER A 497 -11.03 4.01 19.62
CA SER A 497 -11.45 3.07 20.67
C SER A 497 -12.90 2.59 20.51
N ASP A 498 -13.73 3.37 19.81
CA ASP A 498 -15.16 3.11 19.59
C ASP A 498 -15.43 2.25 18.35
N MET A 499 -14.37 1.75 17.68
CA MET A 499 -14.49 0.87 16.53
C MET A 499 -15.25 -0.41 16.92
N PRO A 500 -16.24 -0.86 16.12
CA PRO A 500 -16.93 -2.12 16.34
C PRO A 500 -15.94 -3.27 16.46
N LYS A 501 -16.12 -4.09 17.49
CA LYS A 501 -15.32 -5.32 17.64
C LYS A 501 -15.87 -6.37 16.67
N PRO A 502 -15.00 -7.18 16.06
CA PRO A 502 -15.48 -8.27 15.22
C PRO A 502 -16.40 -9.18 16.05
N PRO A 503 -17.51 -9.67 15.46
CA PRO A 503 -18.32 -10.68 16.09
C PRO A 503 -17.46 -11.90 16.41
N GLN A 504 -17.92 -12.72 17.34
CA GLN A 504 -17.32 -14.04 17.59
C GLN A 504 -17.26 -14.79 16.26
N PRO A 505 -16.20 -15.58 16.00
CA PRO A 505 -16.09 -16.32 14.73
C PRO A 505 -17.40 -17.06 14.48
N PHE A 506 -17.96 -16.90 13.29
CA PHE A 506 -19.16 -17.63 12.90
C PHE A 506 -18.88 -19.13 13.11
N PRO A 507 -19.79 -19.88 13.77
CA PRO A 507 -19.59 -21.32 13.96
C PRO A 507 -19.36 -21.96 12.59
N SER A 508 -18.27 -22.68 12.45
CA SER A 508 -17.98 -23.44 11.24
C SER A 508 -19.16 -24.42 11.02
N ALA A 509 -19.57 -24.58 9.77
CA ALA A 509 -20.70 -25.46 9.38
C ALA A 509 -20.56 -26.94 9.82
N SER A 510 -19.47 -27.28 10.51
CA SER A 510 -19.21 -28.61 11.09
C SER A 510 -19.78 -28.82 12.50
N GLU A 511 -20.34 -27.80 13.16
CA GLU A 511 -20.89 -27.94 14.52
C GLU A 511 -22.42 -28.13 14.60
N THR A 512 -23.13 -28.19 13.47
CA THR A 512 -24.60 -28.35 13.42
C THR A 512 -25.05 -29.76 13.05
N THR A 513 -24.31 -30.82 13.42
CA THR A 513 -24.81 -32.18 13.20
C THR A 513 -24.37 -33.12 14.33
N GLU A 514 -24.90 -32.88 15.50
CA GLU A 514 -25.11 -33.96 16.50
C GLU A 514 -26.37 -33.57 17.31
N ALA A 515 -27.53 -33.68 16.69
CA ALA A 515 -28.78 -33.88 17.40
C ALA A 515 -28.98 -35.37 17.47
N GLU A 516 -28.73 -35.95 18.63
CA GLU A 516 -29.09 -37.35 18.95
C GLU A 516 -30.59 -37.59 18.69
N PRO A 517 -30.94 -38.73 18.09
CA PRO A 517 -32.34 -39.10 17.93
C PRO A 517 -32.89 -39.57 19.29
N GLY A 518 -34.00 -38.92 19.68
CA GLY A 518 -34.72 -39.19 20.93
C GLY A 518 -35.13 -40.63 21.12
N SER A 519 -34.87 -41.11 22.34
CA SER A 519 -35.50 -42.31 22.91
C SER A 519 -36.68 -41.86 23.74
N THR A 520 -37.89 -42.14 23.24
CA THR A 520 -39.14 -42.18 24.01
C THR A 520 -39.16 -43.34 24.96
N THR A 521 -39.34 -43.09 26.28
CA THR A 521 -40.16 -43.99 27.13
C THR A 521 -40.56 -43.24 28.42
N ASP A 522 -41.87 -43.12 28.55
CA ASP A 522 -42.80 -43.16 29.68
C ASP A 522 -42.41 -42.79 31.11
N ALA A 523 -43.23 -41.92 31.59
CA ALA A 523 -43.82 -41.61 32.89
C ALA A 523 -43.52 -42.51 34.09
N THR A 524 -43.29 -41.95 35.27
CA THR A 524 -44.19 -42.00 36.45
C THR A 524 -43.46 -41.54 37.76
N GLN A 525 -44.06 -40.52 38.40
CA GLN A 525 -44.18 -40.22 39.84
C GLN A 525 -43.04 -40.18 40.83
N ALA A 526 -43.11 -39.09 41.60
CA ALA A 526 -42.94 -38.93 43.04
C ALA A 526 -41.64 -38.34 43.60
N SER A 527 -41.77 -37.10 44.08
CA SER A 527 -41.04 -36.54 45.21
C SER A 527 -41.31 -37.30 46.54
N PRO A 528 -40.48 -37.23 47.58
CA PRO A 528 -40.15 -36.02 48.32
C PRO A 528 -38.72 -35.93 48.93
N ALA A 529 -38.35 -34.73 49.37
CA ALA A 529 -37.23 -34.36 50.24
C ALA A 529 -37.39 -34.95 51.67
N PRO A 530 -36.52 -34.73 52.70
CA PRO A 530 -35.40 -33.76 52.79
C PRO A 530 -34.17 -34.25 53.64
N SER A 531 -33.23 -33.29 53.84
CA SER A 531 -32.34 -33.09 55.02
C SER A 531 -31.00 -33.81 55.10
N GLY A 532 -29.98 -32.98 55.41
CA GLY A 532 -28.71 -33.40 56.00
C GLY A 532 -27.59 -32.41 55.84
N GLN A 533 -27.54 -31.39 56.69
CA GLN A 533 -26.35 -30.56 56.95
C GLN A 533 -25.20 -31.41 57.47
N VAL A 534 -23.97 -31.19 56.98
CA VAL A 534 -22.76 -31.19 57.81
C VAL A 534 -21.76 -30.17 57.24
N THR A 535 -21.45 -29.23 58.05
CA THR A 535 -20.34 -28.28 58.04
C THR A 535 -18.99 -29.01 58.11
N GLU A 536 -18.00 -28.59 57.32
CA GLU A 536 -16.62 -28.49 57.80
C GLU A 536 -15.78 -27.55 56.89
N THR A 537 -14.98 -26.76 57.59
CA THR A 537 -14.10 -25.66 57.20
C THR A 537 -12.82 -26.09 56.48
N PRO A 538 -12.08 -25.18 55.83
CA PRO A 538 -10.99 -25.46 54.90
C PRO A 538 -9.62 -25.59 55.58
N PRO A 539 -8.64 -26.22 54.98
CA PRO A 539 -7.22 -25.91 55.21
C PRO A 539 -6.53 -25.23 54.01
N THR A 540 -5.69 -24.34 54.38
CA THR A 540 -4.78 -23.42 53.71
C THR A 540 -3.70 -24.10 52.83
N PRO A 541 -3.00 -23.40 51.94
CA PRO A 541 -2.47 -23.91 50.68
C PRO A 541 -1.09 -24.56 50.77
N GLY A 542 -0.96 -25.72 50.14
CA GLY A 542 0.30 -26.39 49.88
C GLY A 542 0.80 -26.09 48.46
N LYS A 543 2.01 -25.57 48.42
CA LYS A 543 2.84 -25.30 47.26
C LYS A 543 3.13 -26.58 46.50
N VAL A 544 2.56 -26.81 45.32
CA VAL A 544 2.95 -27.89 44.41
C VAL A 544 3.51 -27.30 43.13
N ILE A 545 4.82 -27.42 43.02
CA ILE A 545 5.59 -27.22 41.79
C ILE A 545 5.22 -28.39 40.86
N ARG A 546 4.48 -28.10 39.79
CA ARG A 546 4.32 -29.05 38.68
C ARG A 546 5.39 -28.74 37.62
N LYS A 547 6.34 -29.68 37.51
CA LYS A 547 7.26 -29.84 36.39
C LYS A 547 6.48 -29.96 35.09
N ALA A 548 6.86 -29.15 34.11
CA ALA A 548 6.44 -29.31 32.73
C ALA A 548 7.05 -30.59 32.13
N PRO A 549 6.33 -31.30 31.23
CA PRO A 549 6.90 -32.46 30.53
C PRO A 549 7.93 -32.00 29.51
N ALA A 550 9.06 -32.69 29.49
CA ALA A 550 10.16 -32.52 28.56
C ALA A 550 9.72 -32.84 27.13
N VAL A 551 9.99 -31.91 26.21
CA VAL A 551 9.94 -32.12 24.76
C VAL A 551 11.17 -32.97 24.38
N PRO A 552 11.07 -34.03 23.57
CA PRO A 552 12.22 -34.80 23.13
C PRO A 552 13.10 -33.97 22.21
N ILE A 553 14.36 -33.86 22.58
CA ILE A 553 15.43 -33.28 21.75
C ILE A 553 15.69 -34.26 20.62
N ILE A 554 15.46 -33.84 19.39
CA ILE A 554 15.95 -34.54 18.20
C ILE A 554 17.44 -34.20 18.08
N GLU A 555 18.28 -35.24 18.25
CA GLU A 555 19.71 -35.21 18.02
C GLU A 555 20.01 -34.76 16.59
N THR A 556 20.59 -33.57 16.44
CA THR A 556 21.20 -33.12 15.20
C THR A 556 22.56 -33.80 15.06
N THR A 557 22.63 -34.78 14.22
CA THR A 557 23.85 -35.43 13.76
C THR A 557 24.73 -34.39 13.07
N GLN A 558 25.86 -34.08 13.65
CA GLN A 558 26.95 -33.32 13.06
C GLN A 558 27.48 -34.09 11.84
N ILE A 559 27.38 -33.50 10.66
CA ILE A 559 28.14 -33.94 9.50
C ILE A 559 29.30 -32.97 9.31
N SER A 560 30.48 -33.42 9.66
CA SER A 560 31.77 -32.79 9.35
C SER A 560 32.04 -32.87 7.85
N PRO A 561 32.53 -31.83 7.19
CA PRO A 561 32.99 -31.93 5.81
C PRO A 561 34.42 -32.44 5.76
N THR A 562 34.61 -33.61 5.18
CA THR A 562 35.90 -34.13 4.73
C THR A 562 36.11 -33.67 3.30
N PRO A 563 37.31 -33.17 2.93
CA PRO A 563 37.58 -32.82 1.55
C PRO A 563 38.12 -34.05 0.78
N SER A 564 37.36 -34.55 -0.17
CA SER A 564 37.87 -35.47 -1.18
C SER A 564 37.99 -34.77 -2.52
N ARG A 565 39.18 -34.71 -2.94
CA ARG A 565 39.70 -34.29 -4.25
C ARG A 565 39.56 -35.46 -5.20
N GLU A 566 38.67 -35.38 -6.18
CA GLU A 566 38.78 -36.15 -7.40
C GLU A 566 38.33 -35.31 -8.59
N ALA A 567 39.29 -35.12 -9.49
CA ALA A 567 39.12 -34.41 -10.73
C ALA A 567 38.48 -35.30 -11.76
N ILE A 568 37.27 -34.97 -12.13
CA ILE A 568 36.66 -35.52 -13.37
C ILE A 568 36.81 -34.49 -14.47
N LYS A 569 37.66 -34.82 -15.45
CA LYS A 569 37.74 -34.15 -16.73
C LYS A 569 36.44 -34.35 -17.49
N VAL A 570 35.73 -33.25 -17.73
CA VAL A 570 34.69 -33.24 -18.76
C VAL A 570 35.12 -32.24 -19.82
N SER A 571 35.25 -32.78 -21.05
CA SER A 571 35.56 -32.06 -22.29
C SER A 571 34.41 -31.09 -22.64
N PRO A 572 34.70 -29.93 -23.22
CA PRO A 572 33.68 -28.99 -23.64
C PRO A 572 33.04 -29.39 -24.96
N THR A 573 31.73 -29.50 -24.96
CA THR A 573 30.89 -29.55 -26.17
C THR A 573 30.62 -28.13 -26.66
N PRO A 574 30.67 -27.83 -27.95
CA PRO A 574 30.68 -26.44 -28.45
C PRO A 574 29.30 -25.78 -28.38
N SER A 575 29.32 -24.58 -27.88
CA SER A 575 28.18 -23.66 -27.87
C SER A 575 27.76 -23.27 -29.28
N ARG A 576 26.48 -23.42 -29.54
CA ARG A 576 25.84 -23.00 -30.79
C ARG A 576 25.62 -21.47 -30.70
N GLU A 577 26.39 -20.76 -31.51
CA GLU A 577 26.28 -19.31 -31.74
C GLU A 577 24.90 -18.98 -32.34
N VAL A 578 24.14 -18.13 -31.68
CA VAL A 578 22.99 -17.42 -32.25
C VAL A 578 23.52 -16.10 -32.78
N LYS A 579 23.66 -16.00 -34.09
CA LYS A 579 24.03 -14.78 -34.81
C LYS A 579 22.89 -13.76 -34.72
N GLN A 580 23.24 -12.60 -34.19
CA GLN A 580 22.52 -11.35 -34.42
C GLN A 580 22.64 -10.97 -35.91
N ALA A 581 21.49 -10.69 -36.53
CA ALA A 581 21.42 -10.11 -37.85
C ALA A 581 21.39 -8.57 -37.78
N THR A 582 22.45 -7.95 -38.22
CA THR A 582 22.49 -6.53 -38.62
C THR A 582 22.10 -6.41 -40.09
N PRO A 583 21.36 -5.38 -40.50
CA PRO A 583 21.10 -5.13 -41.92
C PRO A 583 22.18 -4.22 -42.52
N SER A 584 22.71 -4.61 -43.66
CA SER A 584 23.48 -3.75 -44.56
C SER A 584 23.03 -3.93 -46.02
N PRO A 585 23.22 -2.91 -46.86
CA PRO A 585 22.48 -2.70 -48.09
C PRO A 585 23.10 -3.38 -49.30
N SER A 586 22.30 -3.85 -50.22
CA SER A 586 22.82 -4.30 -51.52
C SER A 586 22.09 -3.70 -52.71
N LYS A 587 22.90 -3.38 -53.63
CA LYS A 587 22.66 -2.87 -54.99
C LYS A 587 22.24 -3.98 -55.99
N GLU A 588 21.46 -3.52 -57.01
CA GLU A 588 21.48 -3.95 -58.41
C GLU A 588 21.21 -5.43 -58.75
N ALA A 589 20.51 -5.80 -59.76
CA ALA A 589 19.97 -5.27 -61.02
C ALA A 589 19.11 -6.30 -61.74
N THR A 590 18.20 -5.91 -62.55
CA THR A 590 17.90 -5.96 -63.96
C THR A 590 16.74 -6.86 -64.44
N LYS A 591 15.84 -6.18 -65.20
CA LYS A 591 15.01 -6.62 -66.36
C LYS A 591 13.78 -7.49 -66.04
N ALA A 592 12.57 -7.25 -66.55
CA ALA A 592 12.06 -6.59 -67.75
C ALA A 592 10.57 -6.25 -67.58
N SER A 593 10.14 -5.18 -68.22
CA SER A 593 8.78 -4.73 -68.53
C SER A 593 8.11 -5.63 -69.63
N PRO A 594 6.86 -5.33 -70.16
CA PRO A 594 5.94 -4.23 -69.92
C PRO A 594 4.41 -4.60 -69.95
N ALA A 595 3.52 -3.70 -69.59
CA ALA A 595 2.46 -3.06 -70.35
C ALA A 595 1.25 -2.57 -69.56
N ALA A 596 1.02 -1.28 -69.69
CA ALA A 596 -0.19 -0.50 -69.96
C ALA A 596 -1.36 -0.58 -68.92
N GLY A 597 -1.93 0.52 -68.43
CA GLY A 597 -1.98 1.87 -68.82
C GLY A 597 -3.07 2.67 -68.07
N LYS A 598 -2.88 3.98 -68.02
CA LYS A 598 -3.81 5.12 -67.73
C LYS A 598 -3.96 5.50 -66.24
N GLU A 599 -3.24 6.50 -65.73
CA GLU A 599 -3.45 7.97 -65.76
C GLU A 599 -4.84 8.40 -65.34
N VAL A 600 -4.90 9.19 -64.23
CA VAL A 600 -5.12 10.63 -64.25
C VAL A 600 -4.98 11.21 -62.81
N LYS A 601 -3.92 12.02 -62.62
CA LYS A 601 -3.73 13.34 -62.03
C LYS A 601 -4.32 13.73 -60.68
N LYS A 602 -3.38 14.04 -59.77
CA LYS A 602 -3.36 15.17 -58.80
C LYS A 602 -3.52 16.52 -59.49
N PRO A 603 -3.95 17.61 -58.82
CA PRO A 603 -2.96 18.51 -58.19
C PRO A 603 -3.36 19.20 -56.86
N SER A 604 -2.36 19.60 -56.10
CA SER A 604 -2.28 20.79 -55.25
C SER A 604 -1.53 21.89 -56.06
N PRO A 605 -1.33 23.14 -55.66
CA PRO A 605 -1.53 23.92 -54.43
C PRO A 605 -2.00 25.38 -54.60
N SER A 606 -2.11 26.14 -53.46
CA SER A 606 -2.25 27.58 -53.21
C SER A 606 -1.49 28.55 -54.14
N PRO A 607 -1.56 29.89 -54.05
CA PRO A 607 -2.29 30.87 -53.19
C PRO A 607 -2.75 32.18 -53.88
N SER A 608 -3.28 33.12 -53.04
CA SER A 608 -3.16 34.60 -53.18
C SER A 608 -4.30 35.46 -53.68
N LYS A 609 -4.65 36.40 -52.81
CA LYS A 609 -4.85 37.88 -52.96
C LYS A 609 -5.93 38.44 -53.86
N GLY A 610 -6.68 39.36 -53.24
CA GLY A 610 -7.11 40.62 -53.88
C GLY A 610 -8.58 40.97 -53.70
N ALA A 611 -8.90 41.76 -52.69
CA ALA A 611 -9.39 43.14 -52.74
C ALA A 611 -10.68 43.46 -53.54
N THR A 612 -11.59 44.06 -52.85
CA THR A 612 -12.26 45.35 -53.09
C THR A 612 -13.79 45.35 -53.03
N LYS A 613 -14.28 46.22 -52.11
CA LYS A 613 -15.39 47.19 -52.16
C LYS A 613 -16.81 46.68 -52.49
N ALA A 614 -17.82 46.95 -51.72
CA ALA A 614 -18.49 48.20 -51.43
C ALA A 614 -19.72 48.00 -50.53
N SER A 615 -19.87 48.85 -49.56
CA SER A 615 -21.14 49.21 -48.86
C SER A 615 -22.07 50.01 -49.88
N PRO A 616 -23.29 50.43 -49.51
CA PRO A 616 -23.78 50.85 -48.19
C PRO A 616 -25.30 50.71 -47.89
N ALA A 617 -25.65 51.15 -46.70
CA ALA A 617 -26.79 51.97 -46.27
C ALA A 617 -27.94 51.25 -45.59
N ALA A 618 -28.14 51.57 -44.37
CA ALA A 618 -29.04 52.47 -43.62
C ALA A 618 -30.30 51.75 -43.14
N GLY A 619 -30.77 51.95 -41.96
CA GLY A 619 -30.66 52.92 -40.93
C GLY A 619 -31.63 52.68 -39.79
N ARG A 620 -31.35 53.38 -38.69
CA ARG A 620 -32.21 53.93 -37.64
C ARG A 620 -32.58 53.00 -36.48
N GLU A 621 -31.94 53.21 -35.31
CA GLU A 621 -32.36 54.12 -34.21
C GLU A 621 -33.71 53.79 -33.61
N ALA A 622 -33.98 53.65 -32.30
CA ALA A 622 -33.50 54.41 -31.17
C ALA A 622 -33.99 53.78 -29.85
N LYS A 623 -33.20 54.05 -28.81
CA LYS A 623 -33.47 54.61 -27.49
C LYS A 623 -33.77 53.69 -26.31
N LYS A 624 -32.81 53.71 -25.37
CA LYS A 624 -32.97 53.73 -23.91
C LYS A 624 -33.90 54.85 -23.44
N PRO A 625 -34.52 54.76 -22.27
CA PRO A 625 -33.88 55.28 -21.09
C PRO A 625 -34.18 54.53 -19.77
N THR A 626 -33.26 54.63 -18.83
CA THR A 626 -33.41 54.68 -17.37
C THR A 626 -33.94 56.08 -16.96
N PRO A 627 -34.52 56.33 -15.77
CA PRO A 627 -33.95 56.16 -14.43
C PRO A 627 -34.94 55.92 -13.24
N SER A 628 -34.33 55.68 -12.03
CA SER A 628 -34.85 55.77 -10.65
C SER A 628 -35.39 57.17 -10.27
N PRO A 629 -35.82 57.52 -9.02
CA PRO A 629 -36.15 56.78 -7.77
C PRO A 629 -37.35 57.42 -7.01
N SER A 630 -37.84 56.82 -5.88
CA SER A 630 -38.20 57.55 -4.62
C SER A 630 -39.00 56.69 -3.63
N LYS A 631 -38.45 56.53 -2.45
CA LYS A 631 -38.82 57.10 -1.14
C LYS A 631 -40.17 56.71 -0.57
N GLY A 632 -40.09 56.15 0.65
CA GLY A 632 -40.96 56.49 1.80
C GLY A 632 -41.60 55.31 2.48
N ALA A 633 -41.08 54.86 3.54
CA ALA A 633 -41.20 55.22 4.96
C ALA A 633 -42.03 54.23 5.80
N LYS A 634 -41.39 53.75 6.88
CA LYS A 634 -41.91 53.46 8.27
C LYS A 634 -43.11 52.52 8.45
N ALA A 635 -43.06 51.49 9.26
CA ALA A 635 -42.92 51.44 10.70
C ALA A 635 -43.03 50.00 11.21
N SER A 636 -42.23 49.63 12.20
CA SER A 636 -42.50 48.54 13.14
C SER A 636 -43.67 48.91 14.09
N PRO A 637 -44.25 47.98 14.88
CA PRO A 637 -43.57 47.25 15.93
C PRO A 637 -44.15 45.81 16.27
N THR A 638 -43.31 45.05 16.94
CA THR A 638 -43.58 43.97 17.90
C THR A 638 -44.63 44.37 18.99
N PRO A 639 -45.21 43.49 19.87
CA PRO A 639 -44.69 42.19 20.37
C PRO A 639 -45.79 41.13 20.73
N GLY A 640 -45.33 39.95 21.18
CA GLY A 640 -45.91 39.23 22.30
C GLY A 640 -46.69 37.94 21.99
N ARG A 641 -46.16 36.84 22.20
CA ARG A 641 -46.25 35.86 23.30
C ARG A 641 -45.46 34.62 22.94
#